data_e32d5a441c4fe22e9f130dfa7d5e6195
#
_entry.id   e32d5a441c4fe22e9f130dfa7d5e6195
#
_cell.length_a   1.000
_cell.length_b   1.000
_cell.length_c   1.000
_cell.angle_alpha   90.00
_cell.angle_beta   90.00
_cell.angle_gamma   90.00
#
_symmetry.space_group_name_H-M   'P 1'
#
loop_
_entity.id
_entity.type
_entity.pdbx_description
1 polymer ?
#
loop_
_entity_poly.entity_id
_entity_poly.type
_entity_poly.pdbx_seq_one_letter_code
_entity_poly.pdbx_strand_id
1 'polypeptide(L)'
;MAFLKFNKSELVNLEYSLKRELIVANETGAYCNTSIVTCNTRRYHGLLAVPVAGLGGGKYMLLSALDESLVLGGKQFNLGIHCYGDTYEPRGHKYIIDFDANPVPVVTYKVGGIIFTKTIMMVPDNDQVLVKYELVQAPSKVNLVLKPFLAFRSIHSLTSQNSEAYTGYDEVEGGVSFRLYDGFPDLNLQISAKAAYKHQPYWYSGVTYSDEYRRGFDCREDLLVPGSFTVEMKPGESIVFSASCNEINPKGLKRKFSDILKKTPEIENHVDLLRHNAELFKIHNGSRAQINAGFSWLETGLLRETIVSLPGLTLFANGDCDEFEKILDTLISDEQERLYRRTTQVEAPLRLTETLQQYIRFSGKEKQIWKKYSEVLKGIIESYAPGQRKEVTMHPNGLLWAQMDGVALSWMNAYVYGRPVTERAGYQVETNAFWYNALCFAIDMENKYGPKKSSFVERWAPVRDLVKEHFQPTFWKPEWGYLADYVGNGPVDQAVRPNILFPVYLEYCPVDDEVISEVVMTINDELLTKRGLRSLSPRNENYRGVYEGSQIDRDLAYHQGCAFPDLLAPYIDLCFRMMGDTFYGRAKYLVEGFFEDISKHGVGAFSELYDGDPPHEPHGAISSAMSTAALLRIAYIMKQYKK
;
A
#
# COMPACT_ATOMS: atom_id res chain seq x y z
N MET A 1 -1.86 18.98 -12.64
CA MET A 1 -1.50 19.39 -11.26
C MET A 1 0.00 19.63 -11.20
N ALA A 2 0.43 20.76 -10.65
CA ALA A 2 1.85 21.15 -10.67
C ALA A 2 2.77 20.15 -9.91
N PHE A 3 2.26 19.51 -8.87
CA PHE A 3 3.03 18.58 -8.04
C PHE A 3 3.26 17.18 -8.65
N LEU A 4 2.67 16.87 -9.79
CA LEU A 4 2.96 15.66 -10.57
C LEU A 4 3.92 15.93 -11.74
N LYS A 5 4.44 17.15 -11.87
CA LYS A 5 5.37 17.58 -12.91
C LYS A 5 6.68 18.02 -12.31
N PHE A 6 7.76 17.61 -12.96
CA PHE A 6 9.12 17.94 -12.56
C PHE A 6 9.87 18.50 -13.75
N ASN A 7 10.55 19.60 -13.53
CA ASN A 7 11.30 20.30 -14.57
C ASN A 7 12.79 19.86 -14.57
N LYS A 8 13.53 20.32 -15.57
CA LYS A 8 14.92 19.95 -15.77
C LYS A 8 15.81 20.24 -14.55
N SER A 9 15.61 21.34 -13.83
CA SER A 9 16.47 21.70 -12.70
C SER A 9 16.32 20.74 -11.53
N GLU A 10 15.13 20.17 -11.34
CA GLU A 10 14.83 19.12 -10.36
C GLU A 10 15.41 17.77 -10.80
N LEU A 11 15.16 17.40 -12.07
CA LEU A 11 15.51 16.08 -12.61
C LEU A 11 17.01 15.82 -12.77
N VAL A 12 17.84 16.87 -12.96
CA VAL A 12 19.30 16.71 -13.02
C VAL A 12 19.95 16.54 -11.65
N ASN A 13 19.23 16.89 -10.58
CA ASN A 13 19.66 16.63 -9.20
C ASN A 13 19.31 15.18 -8.84
N LEU A 14 20.33 14.30 -8.87
CA LEU A 14 20.11 12.87 -8.62
C LEU A 14 19.61 12.60 -7.20
N GLU A 15 20.14 13.28 -6.17
CA GLU A 15 19.67 13.07 -4.81
C GLU A 15 18.17 13.40 -4.66
N TYR A 16 17.72 14.46 -5.30
CA TYR A 16 16.31 14.84 -5.35
C TYR A 16 15.48 13.80 -6.11
N SER A 17 15.94 13.39 -7.29
CA SER A 17 15.16 12.54 -8.21
C SER A 17 15.09 11.08 -7.77
N LEU A 18 16.15 10.56 -7.15
CA LEU A 18 16.20 9.17 -6.70
C LEU A 18 15.32 8.91 -5.47
N LYS A 19 15.00 9.92 -4.68
CA LYS A 19 14.06 9.82 -3.54
C LYS A 19 12.59 9.77 -3.98
N ARG A 20 12.30 10.03 -5.26
CA ARG A 20 10.94 10.09 -5.81
C ARG A 20 10.64 8.87 -6.63
N GLU A 21 9.75 8.04 -6.09
CA GLU A 21 9.41 6.75 -6.67
C GLU A 21 8.07 6.83 -7.40
N LEU A 22 8.01 6.18 -8.55
CA LEU A 22 6.82 6.07 -9.38
C LEU A 22 6.28 4.65 -9.27
N ILE A 23 4.98 4.50 -9.02
CA ILE A 23 4.29 3.21 -9.08
C ILE A 23 3.18 3.25 -10.12
N VAL A 24 3.14 2.24 -10.98
CA VAL A 24 2.04 1.96 -11.90
C VAL A 24 1.69 0.48 -11.72
N ALA A 25 0.47 0.18 -11.37
CA ALA A 25 0.00 -1.18 -11.12
C ALA A 25 -1.29 -1.46 -11.89
N ASN A 26 -1.70 -2.72 -11.93
CA ASN A 26 -2.92 -3.13 -12.61
C ASN A 26 -3.75 -4.12 -11.76
N GLU A 27 -4.90 -4.50 -12.29
CA GLU A 27 -5.87 -5.37 -11.62
C GLU A 27 -5.39 -6.80 -11.42
N THR A 28 -4.33 -7.26 -12.12
CA THR A 28 -3.76 -8.60 -11.91
C THR A 28 -2.79 -8.65 -10.72
N GLY A 29 -2.39 -7.49 -10.18
CA GLY A 29 -1.37 -7.35 -9.16
C GLY A 29 0.04 -7.19 -9.72
N ALA A 30 0.19 -7.13 -11.04
CA ALA A 30 1.44 -6.77 -11.67
C ALA A 30 1.73 -5.27 -11.51
N TYR A 31 3.01 -4.90 -11.46
CA TYR A 31 3.40 -3.51 -11.31
C TYR A 31 4.71 -3.16 -12.02
N CYS A 32 4.85 -1.86 -12.29
CA CYS A 32 6.09 -1.17 -12.61
C CYS A 32 6.40 -0.17 -11.49
N ASN A 33 7.62 -0.20 -10.97
CA ASN A 33 8.10 0.75 -9.97
C ASN A 33 9.53 1.17 -10.30
N THR A 34 9.82 2.47 -10.26
CA THR A 34 11.16 3.03 -10.51
C THR A 34 11.21 4.48 -10.00
N SER A 35 12.37 5.15 -10.03
CA SER A 35 12.45 6.58 -9.77
C SER A 35 11.98 7.44 -10.96
N ILE A 36 11.70 8.72 -10.74
CA ILE A 36 11.28 9.66 -11.80
C ILE A 36 12.33 9.87 -12.91
N VAL A 37 13.57 9.45 -12.68
CA VAL A 37 14.65 9.43 -13.69
C VAL A 37 14.91 8.02 -14.23
N THR A 38 14.03 7.06 -13.93
CA THR A 38 14.08 5.65 -14.36
C THR A 38 15.33 4.88 -13.87
N CYS A 39 15.93 5.31 -12.77
CA CYS A 39 16.99 4.61 -12.05
C CYS A 39 16.39 3.77 -10.92
N ASN A 40 16.67 2.50 -10.88
CA ASN A 40 16.21 1.61 -9.83
C ASN A 40 17.06 1.79 -8.56
N THR A 41 16.44 2.12 -7.43
CA THR A 41 17.10 2.34 -6.13
C THR A 41 16.79 1.24 -5.12
N ARG A 42 15.82 0.37 -5.43
CA ARG A 42 15.37 -0.74 -4.58
C ARG A 42 15.34 -2.05 -5.36
N ARG A 43 15.51 -3.19 -4.67
CA ARG A 43 15.29 -4.53 -5.24
C ARG A 43 13.85 -4.72 -5.78
N TYR A 44 12.91 -3.95 -5.28
CA TYR A 44 11.50 -3.96 -5.68
C TYR A 44 11.22 -3.14 -6.96
N HIS A 45 12.20 -2.36 -7.43
CA HIS A 45 12.08 -1.58 -8.64
C HIS A 45 12.28 -2.44 -9.89
N GLY A 46 11.47 -2.19 -10.89
CA GLY A 46 11.55 -2.78 -12.21
C GLY A 46 10.38 -2.39 -13.09
N LEU A 47 10.49 -2.69 -14.38
CA LEU A 47 9.46 -2.38 -15.37
C LEU A 47 8.31 -3.39 -15.38
N LEU A 48 8.57 -4.65 -14.98
CA LEU A 48 7.52 -5.67 -14.92
C LEU A 48 7.78 -6.65 -13.78
N ALA A 49 7.02 -6.51 -12.71
CA ALA A 49 6.87 -7.49 -11.64
C ALA A 49 5.47 -8.09 -11.72
N VAL A 50 5.35 -9.42 -11.64
CA VAL A 50 4.09 -10.14 -11.82
C VAL A 50 3.85 -11.16 -10.71
N PRO A 51 2.60 -11.46 -10.34
CA PRO A 51 2.30 -12.61 -9.49
C PRO A 51 2.49 -13.91 -10.26
N VAL A 52 3.17 -14.92 -9.68
CA VAL A 52 3.39 -16.21 -10.31
C VAL A 52 2.82 -17.33 -9.44
N ALA A 53 1.62 -17.80 -9.78
CA ALA A 53 0.94 -18.85 -9.04
C ALA A 53 1.75 -20.14 -8.91
N GLY A 54 2.47 -20.55 -9.98
CA GLY A 54 3.31 -21.74 -10.01
C GLY A 54 4.52 -21.70 -9.05
N LEU A 55 4.87 -20.52 -8.54
CA LEU A 55 5.97 -20.30 -7.59
C LEU A 55 5.47 -19.86 -6.20
N GLY A 56 4.28 -20.30 -5.80
CA GLY A 56 3.70 -20.01 -4.50
C GLY A 56 2.90 -18.70 -4.42
N GLY A 57 2.58 -18.07 -5.56
CA GLY A 57 1.70 -16.91 -5.63
C GLY A 57 2.36 -15.58 -5.24
N GLY A 58 3.65 -15.56 -4.90
CA GLY A 58 4.41 -14.34 -4.66
C GLY A 58 4.64 -13.52 -5.94
N LYS A 59 5.14 -12.28 -5.76
CA LYS A 59 5.50 -11.41 -6.88
C LYS A 59 6.94 -11.63 -7.31
N TYR A 60 7.16 -11.65 -8.62
CA TYR A 60 8.46 -11.93 -9.24
C TYR A 60 8.81 -10.84 -10.26
N MET A 61 10.03 -10.32 -10.18
CA MET A 61 10.58 -9.37 -11.13
C MET A 61 11.07 -10.12 -12.37
N LEU A 62 10.46 -9.88 -13.53
CA LEU A 62 10.86 -10.46 -14.81
C LEU A 62 11.74 -9.49 -15.60
N LEU A 63 11.28 -8.24 -15.78
CA LEU A 63 12.01 -7.18 -16.48
C LEU A 63 12.38 -6.07 -15.50
N SER A 64 13.66 -5.99 -15.15
CA SER A 64 14.17 -4.98 -14.20
C SER A 64 14.27 -3.60 -14.84
N ALA A 65 14.85 -3.51 -16.04
CA ALA A 65 15.03 -2.25 -16.75
C ALA A 65 14.99 -2.44 -18.27
N LEU A 66 14.83 -1.35 -18.98
CA LEU A 66 14.98 -1.26 -20.42
C LEU A 66 15.84 -0.04 -20.72
N ASP A 67 17.08 -0.27 -21.19
CA ASP A 67 17.98 0.82 -21.56
C ASP A 67 17.74 1.23 -23.00
N GLU A 68 17.52 2.52 -23.18
CA GLU A 68 17.35 3.16 -24.47
C GLU A 68 18.62 3.88 -24.90
N SER A 69 18.95 3.75 -26.18
CA SER A 69 19.99 4.57 -26.83
C SER A 69 19.47 5.12 -28.16
N LEU A 70 19.74 6.41 -28.38
CA LEU A 70 19.44 7.08 -29.65
C LEU A 70 20.71 7.20 -30.47
N VAL A 71 20.69 6.69 -31.73
CA VAL A 71 21.84 6.76 -32.63
C VAL A 71 21.49 7.67 -33.81
N LEU A 72 22.23 8.77 -33.93
CA LEU A 72 22.07 9.78 -34.98
C LEU A 72 23.43 10.11 -35.63
N GLY A 73 23.56 9.87 -36.93
CA GLY A 73 24.79 10.20 -37.65
C GLY A 73 26.06 9.54 -37.07
N GLY A 74 25.95 8.30 -36.57
CA GLY A 74 27.04 7.56 -35.93
C GLY A 74 27.33 7.95 -34.48
N LYS A 75 26.66 8.98 -33.92
CA LYS A 75 26.75 9.32 -32.49
C LYS A 75 25.66 8.61 -31.72
N GLN A 76 26.02 8.01 -30.57
CA GLN A 76 25.11 7.31 -29.68
C GLN A 76 24.89 8.13 -28.40
N PHE A 77 23.62 8.27 -27.99
CA PHE A 77 23.19 8.93 -26.75
C PHE A 77 22.47 7.88 -25.89
N ASN A 78 23.08 7.50 -24.77
CA ASN A 78 22.51 6.53 -23.84
C ASN A 78 21.57 7.26 -22.85
N LEU A 79 20.31 6.85 -22.80
CA LEU A 79 19.28 7.47 -21.95
C LEU A 79 19.10 6.76 -20.59
N GLY A 80 19.62 5.54 -20.46
CA GLY A 80 19.56 4.76 -19.21
C GLY A 80 20.39 5.36 -18.10
N ILE A 81 20.17 4.88 -16.87
CA ILE A 81 20.96 5.20 -15.69
C ILE A 81 20.90 4.06 -14.68
N HIS A 82 22.07 3.59 -14.23
CA HIS A 82 22.23 2.57 -13.20
C HIS A 82 23.27 3.03 -12.18
N CYS A 83 23.17 2.52 -10.96
CA CYS A 83 24.19 2.72 -9.93
C CYS A 83 25.15 1.52 -9.90
N TYR A 84 26.46 1.79 -9.81
CA TYR A 84 27.51 0.79 -9.64
C TYR A 84 28.42 1.26 -8.47
N GLY A 85 28.09 0.79 -7.24
CA GLY A 85 28.70 1.34 -6.03
C GLY A 85 28.28 2.80 -5.82
N ASP A 86 29.23 3.73 -5.96
CA ASP A 86 28.98 5.17 -5.81
C ASP A 86 28.87 5.90 -7.16
N THR A 87 28.94 5.17 -8.27
CA THR A 87 28.96 5.76 -9.62
C THR A 87 27.67 5.48 -10.37
N TYR A 88 27.12 6.51 -11.03
CA TYR A 88 25.94 6.38 -11.88
C TYR A 88 26.34 6.42 -13.35
N GLU A 89 26.10 5.33 -14.10
CA GLU A 89 26.38 5.19 -15.52
C GLU A 89 25.33 4.31 -16.21
N PRO A 90 25.00 4.62 -17.50
CA PRO A 90 25.25 5.92 -18.15
C PRO A 90 24.49 7.05 -17.44
N ARG A 91 24.73 8.30 -17.81
CA ARG A 91 24.12 9.47 -17.14
C ARG A 91 22.95 10.04 -17.93
N GLY A 92 22.02 9.20 -18.34
CA GLY A 92 20.89 9.57 -19.18
C GLY A 92 19.95 10.61 -18.58
N HIS A 93 19.86 10.68 -17.24
CA HIS A 93 19.07 11.69 -16.52
C HIS A 93 19.42 13.14 -16.90
N LYS A 94 20.65 13.40 -17.36
CA LYS A 94 21.09 14.74 -17.80
C LYS A 94 20.37 15.21 -19.08
N TYR A 95 19.81 14.28 -19.84
CA TYR A 95 19.04 14.57 -21.05
C TYR A 95 17.56 14.78 -20.79
N ILE A 96 17.05 14.43 -19.60
CA ILE A 96 15.66 14.64 -19.23
C ILE A 96 15.41 16.12 -19.04
N ILE A 97 14.34 16.63 -19.65
CA ILE A 97 13.93 18.04 -19.55
C ILE A 97 12.59 18.21 -18.86
N ASP A 98 11.76 17.18 -18.82
CA ASP A 98 10.44 17.19 -18.23
C ASP A 98 10.01 15.78 -17.84
N PHE A 99 9.28 15.67 -16.73
CA PHE A 99 8.58 14.48 -16.29
C PHE A 99 7.17 14.89 -15.86
N ASP A 100 6.15 14.21 -16.40
CA ASP A 100 4.74 14.41 -16.05
C ASP A 100 4.11 13.06 -15.74
N ALA A 101 3.54 12.91 -14.55
CA ALA A 101 2.86 11.67 -14.15
C ALA A 101 1.34 11.68 -14.41
N ASN A 102 0.78 12.75 -14.99
CA ASN A 102 -0.66 12.89 -15.18
C ASN A 102 -1.08 12.82 -16.68
N PRO A 103 -2.00 11.95 -17.09
CA PRO A 103 -2.61 10.85 -16.31
C PRO A 103 -1.75 9.58 -16.25
N VAL A 104 -0.67 9.53 -17.02
CA VAL A 104 0.31 8.43 -17.06
C VAL A 104 1.72 9.00 -17.13
N PRO A 105 2.74 8.27 -16.63
CA PRO A 105 4.11 8.76 -16.60
C PRO A 105 4.70 9.00 -17.99
N VAL A 106 5.14 10.22 -18.24
CA VAL A 106 5.82 10.64 -19.47
C VAL A 106 7.16 11.29 -19.12
N VAL A 107 8.23 10.74 -19.67
CA VAL A 107 9.58 11.32 -19.59
C VAL A 107 9.94 11.95 -20.92
N THR A 108 10.36 13.22 -20.92
CA THR A 108 10.81 13.92 -22.14
C THR A 108 12.32 14.13 -22.10
N TYR A 109 13.00 13.67 -23.13
CA TYR A 109 14.45 13.81 -23.32
C TYR A 109 14.76 14.84 -24.40
N LYS A 110 15.86 15.59 -24.22
CA LYS A 110 16.42 16.50 -25.24
C LYS A 110 17.94 16.32 -25.32
N VAL A 111 18.42 15.85 -26.47
CA VAL A 111 19.84 15.59 -26.70
C VAL A 111 20.19 15.64 -28.19
N GLY A 112 21.30 16.24 -28.58
CA GLY A 112 21.82 16.23 -29.96
C GLY A 112 20.83 16.77 -31.03
N GLY A 113 19.95 17.69 -30.66
CA GLY A 113 18.87 18.20 -31.54
C GLY A 113 17.64 17.29 -31.63
N ILE A 114 17.62 16.21 -30.84
CA ILE A 114 16.50 15.27 -30.73
C ILE A 114 15.60 15.68 -29.55
N ILE A 115 14.27 15.62 -29.72
CA ILE A 115 13.27 15.58 -28.65
C ILE A 115 12.57 14.24 -28.73
N PHE A 116 12.59 13.50 -27.62
CA PHE A 116 12.12 12.12 -27.54
C PHE A 116 11.32 11.90 -26.28
N THR A 117 10.19 11.19 -26.35
CA THR A 117 9.37 10.87 -25.18
C THR A 117 9.28 9.37 -24.93
N LYS A 118 9.18 9.01 -23.65
CA LYS A 118 8.94 7.66 -23.13
C LYS A 118 7.72 7.71 -22.22
N THR A 119 6.67 6.96 -22.56
CA THR A 119 5.44 6.84 -21.74
C THR A 119 5.28 5.42 -21.28
N ILE A 120 5.08 5.21 -19.97
CA ILE A 120 4.94 3.88 -19.35
C ILE A 120 3.49 3.65 -18.95
N MET A 121 2.97 2.44 -19.20
CA MET A 121 1.58 2.08 -18.87
C MET A 121 1.48 0.58 -18.59
N MET A 122 0.76 0.20 -17.53
CA MET A 122 0.34 -1.20 -17.34
C MET A 122 -0.98 -1.47 -18.07
N VAL A 123 -1.11 -2.68 -18.60
CA VAL A 123 -2.39 -3.14 -19.17
C VAL A 123 -3.29 -3.60 -18.02
N PRO A 124 -4.54 -3.11 -17.91
CA PRO A 124 -5.38 -3.36 -16.74
C PRO A 124 -5.58 -4.83 -16.39
N ASP A 125 -5.89 -5.66 -17.38
CA ASP A 125 -6.34 -7.05 -17.26
C ASP A 125 -5.29 -8.10 -17.66
N ASN A 126 -4.00 -7.71 -17.78
CA ASN A 126 -2.94 -8.62 -18.22
C ASN A 126 -1.60 -8.26 -17.56
N ASP A 127 -0.78 -9.27 -17.28
CA ASP A 127 0.60 -9.14 -16.82
C ASP A 127 1.49 -8.58 -17.94
N GLN A 128 1.27 -7.30 -18.25
CA GLN A 128 1.84 -6.63 -19.40
C GLN A 128 2.14 -5.16 -19.12
N VAL A 129 3.37 -4.74 -19.41
CA VAL A 129 3.75 -3.33 -19.47
C VAL A 129 3.90 -2.89 -20.93
N LEU A 130 3.39 -1.71 -21.24
CA LEU A 130 3.56 -1.02 -22.52
C LEU A 130 4.45 0.20 -22.32
N VAL A 131 5.46 0.34 -23.17
CA VAL A 131 6.31 1.53 -23.23
C VAL A 131 6.19 2.14 -24.61
N LYS A 132 5.53 3.32 -24.70
CA LYS A 132 5.44 4.08 -25.94
C LYS A 132 6.63 5.01 -26.05
N TYR A 133 7.29 4.97 -27.17
CA TYR A 133 8.34 5.90 -27.57
C TYR A 133 7.85 6.76 -28.72
N GLU A 134 8.14 8.08 -28.68
CA GLU A 134 7.82 9.01 -29.75
C GLU A 134 9.03 9.89 -30.07
N LEU A 135 9.44 9.89 -31.33
CA LEU A 135 10.45 10.80 -31.84
C LEU A 135 9.78 12.10 -32.26
N VAL A 136 9.61 13.01 -31.29
CA VAL A 136 8.89 14.28 -31.50
C VAL A 136 9.60 15.16 -32.51
N GLN A 137 10.94 15.26 -32.39
CA GLN A 137 11.77 16.07 -33.27
C GLN A 137 13.16 15.45 -33.42
N ALA A 138 13.70 15.48 -34.62
CA ALA A 138 15.11 15.16 -34.90
C ALA A 138 15.53 15.77 -36.23
N PRO A 139 16.85 16.01 -36.45
CA PRO A 139 17.36 16.51 -37.75
C PRO A 139 17.20 15.51 -38.91
N SER A 140 17.14 14.22 -38.62
CA SER A 140 16.96 13.13 -39.56
C SER A 140 16.43 11.88 -38.87
N LYS A 141 16.35 10.75 -39.56
CA LYS A 141 16.03 9.44 -38.96
C LYS A 141 16.99 9.11 -37.84
N VAL A 142 16.48 8.47 -36.77
CA VAL A 142 17.20 8.03 -35.59
C VAL A 142 17.00 6.53 -35.42
N ASN A 143 18.04 5.79 -35.08
CA ASN A 143 17.90 4.40 -34.64
C ASN A 143 17.72 4.41 -33.12
N LEU A 144 16.59 3.87 -32.64
CA LEU A 144 16.35 3.55 -31.26
C LEU A 144 16.89 2.13 -30.99
N VAL A 145 17.80 2.01 -30.04
CA VAL A 145 18.32 0.73 -29.55
C VAL A 145 17.79 0.47 -28.16
N LEU A 146 17.15 -0.70 -27.96
CA LEU A 146 16.55 -1.13 -26.69
C LEU A 146 17.29 -2.36 -26.17
N LYS A 147 17.76 -2.30 -24.91
CA LYS A 147 18.42 -3.39 -24.20
C LYS A 147 17.61 -3.78 -22.97
N PRO A 148 16.94 -4.94 -22.94
CA PRO A 148 16.21 -5.42 -21.78
C PRO A 148 17.17 -6.01 -20.73
N PHE A 149 16.93 -5.70 -19.45
CA PHE A 149 17.63 -6.27 -18.30
C PHE A 149 16.69 -7.25 -17.60
N LEU A 150 16.97 -8.54 -17.70
CA LEU A 150 16.15 -9.61 -17.18
C LEU A 150 16.61 -9.99 -15.77
N ALA A 151 15.64 -10.19 -14.86
CA ALA A 151 15.90 -10.56 -13.47
C ALA A 151 15.42 -11.98 -13.13
N PHE A 152 14.16 -12.31 -13.42
CA PHE A 152 13.53 -13.62 -13.14
C PHE A 152 13.78 -14.10 -11.71
N ARG A 153 13.35 -13.31 -10.73
CA ARG A 153 13.54 -13.56 -9.30
C ARG A 153 12.36 -13.09 -8.46
N SER A 154 12.25 -13.61 -7.23
CA SER A 154 11.34 -12.99 -6.25
C SER A 154 11.68 -11.51 -6.06
N ILE A 155 10.68 -10.67 -5.82
CA ILE A 155 10.91 -9.25 -5.51
C ILE A 155 11.70 -9.05 -4.20
N HIS A 156 11.75 -10.06 -3.32
CA HIS A 156 12.45 -10.03 -2.04
C HIS A 156 13.92 -10.51 -2.11
N SER A 157 14.35 -11.07 -3.24
CA SER A 157 15.71 -11.56 -3.46
C SER A 157 16.46 -10.76 -4.51
N LEU A 158 17.75 -11.03 -4.67
CA LEU A 158 18.61 -10.48 -5.72
C LEU A 158 19.25 -11.64 -6.51
N THR A 159 19.54 -11.41 -7.78
CA THR A 159 20.20 -12.38 -8.67
C THR A 159 21.70 -12.13 -8.74
N SER A 160 22.47 -13.21 -8.77
CA SER A 160 23.88 -13.19 -9.17
C SER A 160 24.07 -13.96 -10.47
N GLN A 161 25.08 -13.61 -11.24
CA GLN A 161 25.46 -14.35 -12.44
C GLN A 161 25.60 -15.84 -12.11
N ASN A 162 24.95 -16.70 -12.90
CA ASN A 162 24.97 -18.16 -12.70
C ASN A 162 24.91 -18.91 -14.06
N SER A 163 25.22 -20.20 -14.03
CA SER A 163 25.18 -21.08 -15.21
C SER A 163 23.84 -21.78 -15.42
N GLU A 164 22.88 -21.61 -14.50
CA GLU A 164 21.54 -22.24 -14.56
C GLU A 164 20.59 -21.46 -15.46
N ALA A 165 20.85 -20.14 -15.62
CA ALA A 165 20.04 -19.28 -16.46
C ALA A 165 20.09 -19.73 -17.93
N TYR A 166 18.94 -20.11 -18.48
CA TYR A 166 18.82 -20.36 -19.92
C TYR A 166 18.87 -19.02 -20.66
N THR A 167 19.95 -18.82 -21.42
CA THR A 167 20.21 -17.57 -22.14
C THR A 167 19.68 -17.56 -23.57
N GLY A 168 19.12 -18.66 -24.06
CA GLY A 168 18.47 -18.75 -25.37
C GLY A 168 17.17 -17.98 -25.46
N TYR A 169 16.57 -17.96 -26.65
CA TYR A 169 15.29 -17.29 -26.89
C TYR A 169 14.47 -18.05 -27.92
N ASP A 170 13.16 -17.83 -27.92
CA ASP A 170 12.26 -18.27 -28.97
C ASP A 170 11.79 -17.05 -29.79
N GLU A 171 11.62 -17.25 -31.11
CA GLU A 171 11.05 -16.21 -31.96
C GLU A 171 9.53 -16.16 -31.81
N VAL A 172 9.00 -14.94 -31.65
CA VAL A 172 7.56 -14.65 -31.62
C VAL A 172 7.22 -13.54 -32.62
N GLU A 173 5.94 -13.36 -32.98
CA GLU A 173 5.57 -12.33 -33.95
C GLU A 173 6.02 -10.94 -33.47
N GLY A 174 6.92 -10.31 -34.22
CA GLY A 174 7.44 -8.95 -33.92
C GLY A 174 8.33 -8.86 -32.68
N GLY A 175 8.95 -9.96 -32.24
CA GLY A 175 9.81 -9.96 -31.07
C GLY A 175 10.46 -11.29 -30.73
N VAL A 176 10.80 -11.46 -29.47
CA VAL A 176 11.43 -12.65 -28.89
C VAL A 176 10.84 -12.95 -27.51
N SER A 177 10.92 -14.22 -27.11
CA SER A 177 10.47 -14.72 -25.81
C SER A 177 11.64 -15.31 -25.01
N PHE A 178 11.60 -15.13 -23.69
CA PHE A 178 12.60 -15.64 -22.74
C PHE A 178 11.96 -16.34 -21.56
N ARG A 179 12.62 -17.41 -21.09
CA ARG A 179 12.36 -18.05 -19.81
C ARG A 179 13.70 -18.49 -19.22
N LEU A 180 14.22 -17.73 -18.26
CA LEU A 180 15.56 -17.99 -17.70
C LEU A 180 15.61 -19.24 -16.83
N TYR A 181 14.52 -19.55 -16.13
CA TYR A 181 14.47 -20.69 -15.19
C TYR A 181 13.13 -21.42 -15.29
N ASP A 182 13.14 -22.72 -15.01
CA ASP A 182 11.92 -23.52 -14.93
C ASP A 182 10.95 -23.01 -13.86
N GLY A 183 9.66 -23.13 -14.12
CA GLY A 183 8.58 -22.66 -13.23
C GLY A 183 8.19 -21.19 -13.41
N PHE A 184 9.02 -20.38 -14.07
CA PHE A 184 8.65 -19.02 -14.46
C PHE A 184 7.79 -18.99 -15.72
N PRO A 185 6.94 -17.97 -15.90
CA PRO A 185 6.25 -17.74 -17.16
C PRO A 185 7.23 -17.30 -18.24
N ASP A 186 6.81 -17.39 -19.50
CA ASP A 186 7.51 -16.77 -20.62
C ASP A 186 7.42 -15.25 -20.50
N LEU A 187 8.49 -14.56 -20.84
CA LEU A 187 8.53 -13.12 -21.01
C LEU A 187 8.65 -12.77 -22.49
N ASN A 188 7.54 -12.36 -23.10
CA ASN A 188 7.47 -11.99 -24.50
C ASN A 188 7.78 -10.50 -24.66
N LEU A 189 8.86 -10.18 -25.37
CA LEU A 189 9.29 -8.82 -25.70
C LEU A 189 8.95 -8.53 -27.16
N GLN A 190 7.92 -7.71 -27.43
CA GLN A 190 7.38 -7.49 -28.76
C GLN A 190 7.27 -5.98 -29.08
N ILE A 191 7.42 -5.60 -30.35
CA ILE A 191 7.45 -4.20 -30.79
C ILE A 191 6.43 -3.97 -31.92
N SER A 192 5.72 -2.88 -31.87
CA SER A 192 4.70 -2.48 -32.88
C SER A 192 5.24 -2.07 -34.25
N ALA A 193 6.54 -2.10 -34.42
CA ALA A 193 7.24 -1.73 -35.67
C ALA A 193 8.24 -2.83 -36.05
N LYS A 194 8.72 -2.79 -37.30
CA LYS A 194 9.80 -3.69 -37.71
C LYS A 194 11.06 -3.38 -36.93
N ALA A 195 11.52 -4.31 -36.13
CA ALA A 195 12.75 -4.25 -35.34
C ALA A 195 13.73 -5.35 -35.77
N ALA A 196 15.03 -5.06 -35.71
CA ALA A 196 16.07 -6.07 -35.81
C ALA A 196 16.50 -6.47 -34.41
N TYR A 197 16.36 -7.75 -34.06
CA TYR A 197 16.90 -8.29 -32.82
C TYR A 197 18.29 -8.88 -33.05
N LYS A 198 19.25 -8.49 -32.20
CA LYS A 198 20.59 -9.08 -32.17
C LYS A 198 20.77 -9.81 -30.86
N HIS A 199 20.80 -11.15 -30.90
CA HIS A 199 21.08 -11.96 -29.73
C HIS A 199 22.58 -11.90 -29.39
N GLN A 200 22.87 -11.45 -28.14
CA GLN A 200 24.23 -11.36 -27.61
C GLN A 200 24.13 -11.31 -26.08
N PRO A 201 23.94 -12.48 -25.44
CA PRO A 201 23.72 -12.52 -23.99
C PRO A 201 25.00 -12.21 -23.22
N TYR A 202 24.89 -11.37 -22.21
CA TYR A 202 25.93 -11.06 -21.25
C TYR A 202 25.31 -10.55 -19.93
N TRP A 203 26.07 -10.72 -18.85
CA TRP A 203 25.67 -10.25 -17.54
C TRP A 203 26.21 -8.85 -17.25
N TYR A 204 25.32 -7.95 -16.85
CA TYR A 204 25.69 -6.69 -16.21
C TYR A 204 25.83 -6.94 -14.73
N SER A 205 27.09 -6.93 -14.23
CA SER A 205 27.40 -7.28 -12.85
C SER A 205 27.48 -6.07 -11.94
N GLY A 206 27.02 -6.25 -10.70
CA GLY A 206 27.19 -5.27 -9.63
C GLY A 206 26.30 -4.04 -9.71
N VAL A 207 25.14 -4.14 -10.37
CA VAL A 207 24.10 -3.10 -10.29
C VAL A 207 23.73 -2.91 -8.82
N THR A 208 23.79 -1.67 -8.33
CA THR A 208 23.63 -1.36 -6.89
C THR A 208 22.32 -0.61 -6.65
N TYR A 209 21.56 -1.08 -5.67
CA TYR A 209 20.33 -0.45 -5.21
C TYR A 209 20.63 0.44 -3.99
N SER A 210 20.68 1.74 -4.20
CA SER A 210 21.15 2.72 -3.20
C SER A 210 20.27 2.77 -1.93
N ASP A 211 18.96 2.53 -2.05
CA ASP A 211 18.05 2.51 -0.90
C ASP A 211 18.19 1.23 -0.08
N GLU A 212 18.44 0.08 -0.71
CA GLU A 212 18.75 -1.16 0.00
C GLU A 212 20.07 -1.03 0.76
N TYR A 213 21.10 -0.41 0.13
CA TYR A 213 22.36 -0.14 0.79
C TYR A 213 22.19 0.73 2.03
N ARG A 214 21.47 1.86 1.92
CA ARG A 214 21.19 2.76 3.05
C ARG A 214 20.42 2.08 4.18
N ARG A 215 19.57 1.12 3.84
CA ARG A 215 18.75 0.35 4.78
C ARG A 215 19.50 -0.84 5.40
N GLY A 216 20.75 -1.10 4.99
CA GLY A 216 21.58 -2.20 5.50
C GLY A 216 21.22 -3.58 4.97
N PHE A 217 20.60 -3.66 3.78
CA PHE A 217 20.27 -4.91 3.11
C PHE A 217 21.24 -5.24 1.97
N ASP A 218 21.18 -6.48 1.49
CA ASP A 218 21.81 -6.86 0.22
C ASP A 218 21.30 -5.96 -0.89
N CYS A 219 22.26 -5.35 -1.63
CA CYS A 219 21.98 -4.25 -2.55
C CYS A 219 22.62 -4.41 -3.93
N ARG A 220 23.37 -5.49 -4.19
CA ARG A 220 24.06 -5.71 -5.47
C ARG A 220 23.41 -6.84 -6.23
N GLU A 221 23.16 -6.61 -7.52
CA GLU A 221 22.52 -7.57 -8.41
C GLU A 221 23.28 -7.67 -9.74
N ASP A 222 23.33 -8.88 -10.29
CA ASP A 222 23.74 -9.11 -11.65
C ASP A 222 22.50 -9.36 -12.52
N LEU A 223 22.37 -8.65 -13.63
CA LEU A 223 21.22 -8.72 -14.52
C LEU A 223 21.64 -9.24 -15.90
N LEU A 224 20.87 -10.19 -16.45
CA LEU A 224 21.12 -10.72 -17.78
C LEU A 224 20.57 -9.76 -18.85
N VAL A 225 21.43 -9.32 -19.78
CA VAL A 225 21.02 -8.65 -21.01
C VAL A 225 21.17 -9.63 -22.16
N PRO A 226 20.07 -10.18 -22.72
CA PRO A 226 20.12 -11.23 -23.73
C PRO A 226 20.51 -10.73 -25.13
N GLY A 227 20.44 -9.43 -25.36
CA GLY A 227 20.71 -8.79 -26.63
C GLY A 227 20.06 -7.42 -26.76
N SER A 228 19.83 -6.97 -27.98
CA SER A 228 19.22 -5.66 -28.23
C SER A 228 18.32 -5.64 -29.46
N PHE A 229 17.27 -4.83 -29.38
CA PHE A 229 16.43 -4.46 -30.52
C PHE A 229 16.92 -3.16 -31.13
N THR A 230 16.86 -3.04 -32.45
CA THR A 230 17.12 -1.79 -33.18
C THR A 230 15.93 -1.45 -34.06
N VAL A 231 15.39 -0.23 -33.93
CA VAL A 231 14.25 0.29 -34.68
C VAL A 231 14.61 1.63 -35.29
N GLU A 232 14.47 1.78 -36.63
CA GLU A 232 14.59 3.08 -37.29
C GLU A 232 13.31 3.88 -37.07
N MET A 233 13.42 5.11 -36.59
CA MET A 233 12.31 6.06 -36.39
C MET A 233 12.54 7.34 -37.19
N LYS A 234 11.46 7.88 -37.76
CA LYS A 234 11.43 9.21 -38.38
C LYS A 234 10.82 10.22 -37.42
N PRO A 235 11.17 11.51 -37.52
CA PRO A 235 10.49 12.56 -36.77
C PRO A 235 8.96 12.48 -36.92
N GLY A 236 8.23 12.58 -35.81
CA GLY A 236 6.77 12.42 -35.73
C GLY A 236 6.29 10.96 -35.62
N GLU A 237 7.18 9.97 -35.70
CA GLU A 237 6.80 8.56 -35.53
C GLU A 237 6.80 8.14 -34.07
N SER A 238 5.91 7.20 -33.74
CA SER A 238 5.88 6.51 -32.45
C SER A 238 5.91 4.99 -32.62
N ILE A 239 6.47 4.31 -31.63
CA ILE A 239 6.41 2.85 -31.49
C ILE A 239 5.96 2.48 -30.09
N VAL A 240 5.44 1.26 -29.92
CA VAL A 240 5.10 0.69 -28.61
C VAL A 240 5.90 -0.61 -28.45
N PHE A 241 6.68 -0.66 -27.37
CA PHE A 241 7.33 -1.86 -26.85
C PHE A 241 6.39 -2.48 -25.82
N SER A 242 6.30 -3.80 -25.84
CA SER A 242 5.52 -4.60 -24.90
C SER A 242 6.43 -5.64 -24.23
N ALA A 243 6.34 -5.74 -22.91
CA ALA A 243 6.80 -6.91 -22.16
C ALA A 243 5.58 -7.56 -21.51
N SER A 244 5.34 -8.84 -21.79
CA SER A 244 4.12 -9.56 -21.38
C SER A 244 4.41 -11.03 -21.08
N CYS A 245 3.67 -11.60 -20.11
CA CYS A 245 3.67 -13.06 -19.88
C CYS A 245 2.94 -13.85 -20.96
N ASN A 246 2.16 -13.17 -21.82
CA ASN A 246 1.48 -13.79 -22.96
C ASN A 246 2.01 -13.24 -24.28
N GLU A 247 2.14 -14.10 -25.30
CA GLU A 247 2.37 -13.66 -26.66
C GLU A 247 1.14 -12.85 -27.14
N ILE A 248 1.40 -11.73 -27.82
CA ILE A 248 0.36 -10.82 -28.28
C ILE A 248 0.55 -10.51 -29.78
N ASN A 249 -0.49 -9.96 -30.42
CA ASN A 249 -0.37 -9.45 -31.78
C ASN A 249 0.26 -8.03 -31.77
N PRO A 250 1.51 -7.84 -32.20
CA PRO A 250 2.21 -6.55 -32.11
C PRO A 250 1.58 -5.45 -32.98
N LYS A 251 0.83 -5.82 -34.04
CA LYS A 251 0.13 -4.86 -34.90
C LYS A 251 -0.96 -4.10 -34.16
N GLY A 252 -1.53 -4.68 -33.09
CA GLY A 252 -2.56 -4.08 -32.23
C GLY A 252 -2.04 -3.14 -31.16
N LEU A 253 -0.74 -3.13 -30.86
CA LEU A 253 -0.15 -2.46 -29.69
C LEU A 253 -0.42 -0.96 -29.63
N LYS A 254 -0.26 -0.25 -30.75
CA LYS A 254 -0.52 1.22 -30.80
C LYS A 254 -1.98 1.54 -30.50
N ARG A 255 -2.90 0.73 -31.03
CA ARG A 255 -4.33 0.88 -30.76
C ARG A 255 -4.63 0.57 -29.30
N LYS A 256 -4.14 -0.55 -28.79
CA LYS A 256 -4.32 -0.94 -27.37
C LYS A 256 -3.84 0.16 -26.43
N PHE A 257 -2.63 0.70 -26.66
CA PHE A 257 -2.08 1.81 -25.89
C PHE A 257 -3.00 3.05 -25.93
N SER A 258 -3.44 3.45 -27.11
CA SER A 258 -4.33 4.60 -27.28
C SER A 258 -5.69 4.40 -26.61
N ASP A 259 -6.26 3.20 -26.69
CA ASP A 259 -7.57 2.88 -26.11
C ASP A 259 -7.51 2.88 -24.57
N ILE A 260 -6.42 2.39 -23.96
CA ILE A 260 -6.20 2.47 -22.52
C ILE A 260 -6.02 3.93 -22.09
N LEU A 261 -5.15 4.68 -22.78
CA LEU A 261 -4.89 6.08 -22.43
C LEU A 261 -6.15 6.94 -22.48
N LYS A 262 -7.04 6.72 -23.47
CA LYS A 262 -8.33 7.44 -23.56
C LYS A 262 -9.29 7.12 -22.41
N LYS A 263 -9.16 5.94 -21.80
CA LYS A 263 -9.97 5.52 -20.65
C LYS A 263 -9.39 5.96 -19.32
N THR A 264 -8.11 6.29 -19.29
CA THR A 264 -7.43 6.76 -18.05
C THR A 264 -7.79 8.23 -17.83
N PRO A 265 -8.52 8.56 -16.75
CA PRO A 265 -8.95 9.93 -16.49
C PRO A 265 -7.77 10.82 -16.11
N GLU A 266 -7.83 12.08 -16.50
CA GLU A 266 -6.92 13.10 -15.97
C GLU A 266 -7.21 13.36 -14.49
N ILE A 267 -6.16 13.62 -13.73
CA ILE A 267 -6.23 13.96 -12.31
C ILE A 267 -6.35 15.48 -12.19
N GLU A 268 -7.56 15.97 -11.91
CA GLU A 268 -7.86 17.41 -11.85
C GLU A 268 -7.71 17.99 -10.44
N ASN A 269 -7.96 17.18 -9.41
CA ASN A 269 -7.97 17.60 -8.00
C ASN A 269 -7.50 16.47 -7.06
N HIS A 270 -7.38 16.78 -5.79
CA HIS A 270 -6.90 15.85 -4.76
C HIS A 270 -7.80 14.60 -4.58
N VAL A 271 -9.12 14.75 -4.76
CA VAL A 271 -10.05 13.62 -4.63
C VAL A 271 -9.91 12.67 -5.83
N ASP A 272 -9.69 13.21 -7.03
CA ASP A 272 -9.43 12.39 -8.22
C ASP A 272 -8.12 11.60 -8.06
N LEU A 273 -7.07 12.23 -7.47
CA LEU A 273 -5.83 11.55 -7.15
C LEU A 273 -6.04 10.40 -6.16
N LEU A 274 -6.83 10.62 -5.10
CA LEU A 274 -7.15 9.57 -4.13
C LEU A 274 -7.93 8.41 -4.77
N ARG A 275 -8.89 8.71 -5.65
CA ARG A 275 -9.63 7.70 -6.41
C ARG A 275 -8.74 6.93 -7.37
N HIS A 276 -7.86 7.63 -8.08
CA HIS A 276 -6.87 6.98 -8.96
C HIS A 276 -6.00 6.00 -8.16
N ASN A 277 -5.50 6.42 -6.99
CA ASN A 277 -4.72 5.55 -6.12
C ASN A 277 -5.53 4.37 -5.57
N ALA A 278 -6.82 4.53 -5.29
CA ALA A 278 -7.66 3.43 -4.81
C ALA A 278 -7.70 2.25 -5.79
N GLU A 279 -7.69 2.54 -7.10
CA GLU A 279 -7.70 1.49 -8.13
C GLU A 279 -6.40 0.66 -8.16
N LEU A 280 -5.25 1.24 -7.77
CA LEU A 280 -3.97 0.53 -7.73
C LEU A 280 -3.96 -0.65 -6.74
N PHE A 281 -4.81 -0.61 -5.72
CA PHE A 281 -4.84 -1.64 -4.67
C PHE A 281 -5.83 -2.77 -4.92
N LYS A 282 -6.73 -2.64 -5.89
CA LYS A 282 -7.76 -3.64 -6.19
C LYS A 282 -7.20 -4.69 -7.14
N ILE A 283 -7.19 -5.94 -6.70
CA ILE A 283 -6.67 -7.07 -7.46
C ILE A 283 -7.81 -8.00 -7.80
N HIS A 284 -7.95 -8.31 -9.09
CA HIS A 284 -9.00 -9.19 -9.61
C HIS A 284 -8.40 -10.47 -10.19
N ASN A 285 -8.97 -11.62 -9.79
CA ASN A 285 -8.63 -12.91 -10.36
C ASN A 285 -9.94 -13.70 -10.60
N GLY A 286 -10.47 -13.57 -11.79
CA GLY A 286 -11.77 -14.16 -12.15
C GLY A 286 -12.91 -13.61 -11.29
N SER A 287 -13.59 -14.50 -10.56
CA SER A 287 -14.67 -14.09 -9.65
C SER A 287 -14.20 -13.53 -8.31
N ARG A 288 -12.90 -13.59 -8.02
CA ARG A 288 -12.31 -13.17 -6.73
C ARG A 288 -11.78 -11.76 -6.85
N ALA A 289 -11.85 -11.02 -5.76
CA ALA A 289 -11.21 -9.71 -5.64
C ALA A 289 -10.55 -9.55 -4.26
N GLN A 290 -9.39 -8.91 -4.21
CA GLN A 290 -8.59 -8.75 -3.02
C GLN A 290 -8.00 -7.33 -2.98
N ILE A 291 -7.51 -6.90 -1.82
CA ILE A 291 -6.76 -5.66 -1.65
C ILE A 291 -5.28 -5.99 -1.49
N ASN A 292 -4.43 -5.35 -2.31
CA ASN A 292 -3.01 -5.26 -2.05
C ASN A 292 -2.77 -4.21 -0.95
N ALA A 293 -2.12 -4.59 0.15
CA ALA A 293 -1.95 -3.70 1.30
C ALA A 293 -1.08 -2.47 1.02
N GLY A 294 -0.17 -2.58 0.03
CA GLY A 294 0.68 -1.46 -0.38
C GLY A 294 1.83 -1.86 -1.30
N PHE A 295 2.46 -0.86 -1.87
CA PHE A 295 3.59 -1.03 -2.79
C PHE A 295 4.90 -0.54 -2.13
N SER A 296 6.01 -1.25 -2.37
CA SER A 296 6.17 -2.36 -3.34
C SER A 296 6.11 -3.75 -2.69
N TRP A 297 6.33 -3.86 -1.37
CA TRP A 297 6.61 -5.14 -0.68
C TRP A 297 5.48 -5.68 0.18
N LEU A 298 4.40 -4.92 0.42
CA LEU A 298 3.26 -5.42 1.16
C LEU A 298 2.44 -6.41 0.32
N GLU A 299 1.88 -7.38 1.00
CA GLU A 299 1.19 -8.49 0.36
C GLU A 299 -0.28 -8.19 0.06
N THR A 300 -0.87 -9.05 -0.76
CA THR A 300 -2.31 -9.01 -1.12
C THR A 300 -3.11 -9.87 -0.15
N GLY A 301 -4.31 -9.44 0.20
CA GLY A 301 -5.28 -10.22 0.99
C GLY A 301 -4.95 -10.30 2.49
N LEU A 302 -4.13 -9.40 3.03
CA LEU A 302 -3.88 -9.33 4.47
C LEU A 302 -5.16 -8.96 5.23
N LEU A 303 -5.48 -9.71 6.29
CA LEU A 303 -6.77 -9.63 7.00
C LEU A 303 -7.07 -8.21 7.52
N ARG A 304 -6.21 -7.66 8.39
CA ARG A 304 -6.45 -6.34 9.00
C ARG A 304 -6.42 -5.24 7.97
N GLU A 305 -5.42 -5.23 7.11
CA GLU A 305 -5.20 -4.23 6.08
C GLU A 305 -6.39 -4.18 5.12
N THR A 306 -6.93 -5.34 4.73
CA THR A 306 -8.14 -5.43 3.90
C THR A 306 -9.37 -4.90 4.65
N ILE A 307 -9.65 -5.35 5.87
CA ILE A 307 -10.82 -4.93 6.65
C ILE A 307 -10.83 -3.41 6.84
N VAL A 308 -9.67 -2.81 7.18
CA VAL A 308 -9.55 -1.37 7.44
C VAL A 308 -9.67 -0.55 6.17
N SER A 309 -9.08 -1.01 5.06
CA SER A 309 -9.04 -0.27 3.80
C SER A 309 -10.31 -0.38 2.98
N LEU A 310 -11.03 -1.48 3.10
CA LEU A 310 -12.15 -1.84 2.23
C LEU A 310 -13.21 -0.75 2.07
N PRO A 311 -13.77 -0.14 3.14
CA PRO A 311 -14.76 0.92 2.98
C PRO A 311 -14.22 2.14 2.23
N GLY A 312 -12.97 2.53 2.53
CA GLY A 312 -12.32 3.68 1.91
C GLY A 312 -12.12 3.50 0.42
N LEU A 313 -11.56 2.35 0.02
CA LEU A 313 -11.18 2.06 -1.37
C LEU A 313 -12.37 1.72 -2.29
N THR A 314 -13.54 1.43 -1.73
CA THR A 314 -14.74 1.06 -2.50
C THR A 314 -15.88 2.05 -2.29
N LEU A 315 -16.50 2.05 -1.09
CA LEU A 315 -17.68 2.86 -0.79
C LEU A 315 -17.38 4.37 -0.88
N PHE A 316 -16.30 4.82 -0.25
CA PHE A 316 -15.98 6.27 -0.17
C PHE A 316 -15.21 6.76 -1.40
N ALA A 317 -14.56 5.86 -2.14
CA ALA A 317 -13.93 6.20 -3.41
C ALA A 317 -14.96 6.44 -4.51
N ASN A 318 -15.77 5.43 -4.83
CA ASN A 318 -16.62 5.40 -6.01
C ASN A 318 -18.09 5.02 -5.72
N GLY A 319 -18.44 4.68 -4.47
CA GLY A 319 -19.78 4.20 -4.11
C GLY A 319 -20.05 2.76 -4.50
N ASP A 320 -19.01 1.97 -4.74
CA ASP A 320 -19.11 0.62 -5.27
C ASP A 320 -19.39 -0.42 -4.19
N CYS A 321 -20.68 -0.72 -3.99
CA CYS A 321 -21.13 -1.75 -3.06
C CYS A 321 -20.88 -3.17 -3.55
N ASP A 322 -20.90 -3.41 -4.85
CA ASP A 322 -20.71 -4.74 -5.43
C ASP A 322 -19.24 -5.17 -5.29
N GLU A 323 -18.32 -4.25 -5.54
CA GLU A 323 -16.90 -4.47 -5.34
C GLU A 323 -16.56 -4.65 -3.84
N PHE A 324 -17.19 -3.86 -2.96
CA PHE A 324 -17.07 -4.04 -1.51
C PHE A 324 -17.45 -5.47 -1.10
N GLU A 325 -18.63 -5.96 -1.53
CA GLU A 325 -19.10 -7.30 -1.18
C GLU A 325 -18.20 -8.40 -1.78
N LYS A 326 -17.75 -8.23 -3.02
CA LYS A 326 -16.88 -9.19 -3.70
C LYS A 326 -15.54 -9.38 -2.96
N ILE A 327 -14.91 -8.27 -2.54
CA ILE A 327 -13.67 -8.31 -1.77
C ILE A 327 -13.91 -8.91 -0.39
N LEU A 328 -14.99 -8.51 0.30
CA LEU A 328 -15.31 -9.02 1.62
C LEU A 328 -15.61 -10.52 1.61
N ASP A 329 -16.39 -10.99 0.64
CA ASP A 329 -16.74 -12.42 0.48
C ASP A 329 -15.46 -13.24 0.19
N THR A 330 -14.55 -12.72 -0.62
CA THR A 330 -13.25 -13.34 -0.89
C THR A 330 -12.41 -13.43 0.39
N LEU A 331 -12.31 -12.34 1.15
CA LEU A 331 -11.58 -12.29 2.42
C LEU A 331 -12.12 -13.30 3.43
N ILE A 332 -13.43 -13.34 3.62
CA ILE A 332 -14.10 -14.29 4.53
C ILE A 332 -13.80 -15.73 4.12
N SER A 333 -13.80 -16.02 2.82
CA SER A 333 -13.47 -17.36 2.31
C SER A 333 -12.01 -17.74 2.56
N ASP A 334 -11.07 -16.81 2.38
CA ASP A 334 -9.62 -17.07 2.47
C ASP A 334 -9.13 -17.13 3.91
N GLU A 335 -9.69 -16.31 4.80
CA GLU A 335 -9.17 -16.06 6.14
C GLU A 335 -9.92 -16.82 7.25
N GLN A 336 -10.58 -17.95 6.93
CA GLN A 336 -11.37 -18.77 7.87
C GLN A 336 -10.58 -19.10 9.14
N GLU A 337 -9.31 -19.49 9.02
CA GLU A 337 -8.46 -19.84 10.17
C GLU A 337 -8.26 -18.65 11.10
N ARG A 338 -7.93 -17.46 10.54
CA ARG A 338 -7.68 -16.24 11.31
C ARG A 338 -8.96 -15.66 11.90
N LEU A 339 -10.07 -15.73 11.15
CA LEU A 339 -11.35 -15.22 11.62
C LEU A 339 -11.90 -16.04 12.81
N TYR A 340 -11.79 -17.38 12.79
CA TYR A 340 -12.53 -18.23 13.72
C TYR A 340 -11.67 -19.05 14.68
N ARG A 341 -10.35 -19.19 14.48
CA ARG A 341 -9.54 -20.11 15.27
C ARG A 341 -8.28 -19.50 15.87
N ARG A 342 -7.39 -18.97 15.05
CA ARG A 342 -6.07 -18.51 15.49
C ARG A 342 -5.62 -17.28 14.69
N THR A 343 -5.19 -16.23 15.43
CA THR A 343 -4.57 -15.05 14.82
C THR A 343 -3.62 -14.37 15.81
N THR A 344 -2.52 -13.81 15.31
CA THR A 344 -1.69 -12.88 16.09
C THR A 344 -2.22 -11.45 16.07
N GLN A 345 -3.26 -11.17 15.28
CA GLN A 345 -3.94 -9.88 15.18
C GLN A 345 -5.31 -10.03 15.86
N VAL A 346 -5.32 -10.08 17.20
CA VAL A 346 -6.52 -10.46 17.96
C VAL A 346 -7.67 -9.46 17.82
N GLU A 347 -7.40 -8.21 17.48
CA GLU A 347 -8.41 -7.19 17.21
C GLU A 347 -9.01 -7.29 15.80
N ALA A 348 -8.28 -7.85 14.83
CA ALA A 348 -8.65 -7.76 13.42
C ALA A 348 -9.99 -8.44 13.07
N PRO A 349 -10.32 -9.67 13.54
CA PRO A 349 -11.64 -10.25 13.29
C PRO A 349 -12.78 -9.40 13.85
N LEU A 350 -12.60 -8.76 15.00
CA LEU A 350 -13.60 -7.92 15.66
C LEU A 350 -13.84 -6.60 14.89
N ARG A 351 -12.82 -6.09 14.20
CA ARG A 351 -12.92 -4.87 13.37
C ARG A 351 -13.85 -5.05 12.15
N LEU A 352 -14.15 -6.28 11.75
CA LEU A 352 -15.14 -6.55 10.70
C LEU A 352 -16.51 -5.92 11.05
N THR A 353 -16.85 -5.84 12.34
CA THR A 353 -18.07 -5.16 12.81
C THR A 353 -18.08 -3.69 12.39
N GLU A 354 -16.99 -2.96 12.64
CA GLU A 354 -16.87 -1.55 12.24
C GLU A 354 -17.02 -1.38 10.72
N THR A 355 -16.42 -2.26 9.95
CA THR A 355 -16.50 -2.27 8.49
C THR A 355 -17.93 -2.46 7.99
N LEU A 356 -18.68 -3.38 8.60
CA LEU A 356 -20.11 -3.59 8.28
C LEU A 356 -21.00 -2.44 8.76
N GLN A 357 -20.70 -1.83 9.90
CA GLN A 357 -21.39 -0.61 10.36
C GLN A 357 -21.21 0.55 9.35
N GLN A 358 -19.99 0.72 8.80
CA GLN A 358 -19.73 1.72 7.75
C GLN A 358 -20.51 1.38 6.46
N TYR A 359 -20.57 0.11 6.08
CA TYR A 359 -21.33 -0.33 4.92
C TYR A 359 -22.84 -0.10 5.08
N ILE A 360 -23.40 -0.40 6.26
CA ILE A 360 -24.81 -0.13 6.58
C ILE A 360 -25.10 1.37 6.52
N ARG A 361 -24.28 2.19 7.16
CA ARG A 361 -24.45 3.66 7.15
C ARG A 361 -24.39 4.24 5.74
N PHE A 362 -23.51 3.72 4.89
CA PHE A 362 -23.37 4.16 3.51
C PHE A 362 -24.56 3.75 2.64
N SER A 363 -24.96 2.48 2.70
CA SER A 363 -25.94 1.89 1.78
C SER A 363 -27.40 2.00 2.24
N GLY A 364 -27.64 2.15 3.56
CA GLY A 364 -28.97 2.07 4.17
C GLY A 364 -29.59 0.66 4.15
N LYS A 365 -28.86 -0.37 3.74
CA LYS A 365 -29.36 -1.75 3.52
C LYS A 365 -29.20 -2.66 4.75
N GLU A 366 -29.45 -2.16 5.94
CA GLU A 366 -29.18 -2.82 7.22
C GLU A 366 -29.69 -4.27 7.30
N LYS A 367 -30.97 -4.51 6.99
CA LYS A 367 -31.58 -5.86 7.03
C LYS A 367 -30.92 -6.85 6.06
N GLN A 368 -30.57 -6.38 4.87
CA GLN A 368 -29.97 -7.24 3.83
C GLN A 368 -28.54 -7.63 4.21
N ILE A 369 -27.78 -6.68 4.71
CA ILE A 369 -26.39 -6.86 5.16
C ILE A 369 -26.37 -7.80 6.37
N TRP A 370 -27.27 -7.61 7.35
CA TRP A 370 -27.38 -8.52 8.47
C TRP A 370 -27.71 -9.94 8.02
N LYS A 371 -28.71 -10.10 7.15
CA LYS A 371 -29.07 -11.42 6.60
C LYS A 371 -27.87 -12.12 5.93
N LYS A 372 -26.99 -11.37 5.26
CA LYS A 372 -25.83 -11.93 4.55
C LYS A 372 -24.68 -12.28 5.49
N TYR A 373 -24.36 -11.42 6.46
CA TYR A 373 -23.15 -11.52 7.25
C TYR A 373 -23.35 -11.87 8.73
N SER A 374 -24.60 -12.09 9.19
CA SER A 374 -24.89 -12.40 10.61
C SER A 374 -24.15 -13.64 11.12
N GLU A 375 -24.12 -14.71 10.34
CA GLU A 375 -23.46 -15.96 10.75
C GLU A 375 -21.93 -15.79 10.84
N VAL A 376 -21.35 -14.95 9.99
CA VAL A 376 -19.92 -14.61 10.05
C VAL A 376 -19.62 -13.87 11.35
N LEU A 377 -20.37 -12.80 11.67
CA LEU A 377 -20.14 -12.04 12.90
C LEU A 377 -20.42 -12.84 14.17
N LYS A 378 -21.50 -13.62 14.19
CA LYS A 378 -21.79 -14.52 15.31
C LYS A 378 -20.69 -15.56 15.49
N GLY A 379 -20.21 -16.17 14.40
CA GLY A 379 -19.09 -17.11 14.43
C GLY A 379 -17.79 -16.50 14.95
N ILE A 380 -17.50 -15.25 14.57
CA ILE A 380 -16.37 -14.50 15.14
C ILE A 380 -16.55 -14.32 16.64
N ILE A 381 -17.70 -13.82 17.11
CA ILE A 381 -17.97 -13.62 18.55
C ILE A 381 -17.86 -14.94 19.32
N GLU A 382 -18.47 -16.01 18.81
CA GLU A 382 -18.38 -17.35 19.42
C GLU A 382 -16.92 -17.85 19.53
N SER A 383 -16.06 -17.47 18.58
CA SER A 383 -14.66 -17.87 18.61
C SER A 383 -13.86 -17.25 19.77
N TYR A 384 -14.36 -16.19 20.40
CA TYR A 384 -13.75 -15.60 21.61
C TYR A 384 -14.31 -16.19 22.93
N ALA A 385 -15.24 -17.14 22.86
CA ALA A 385 -15.69 -17.86 24.05
C ALA A 385 -14.51 -18.59 24.74
N PRO A 386 -14.60 -18.82 26.05
CA PRO A 386 -13.51 -19.47 26.79
C PRO A 386 -13.07 -20.79 26.16
N GLY A 387 -11.75 -20.95 25.97
CA GLY A 387 -11.12 -22.15 25.43
C GLY A 387 -11.19 -22.35 23.91
N GLN A 388 -11.75 -21.40 23.16
CA GLN A 388 -11.83 -21.49 21.69
C GLN A 388 -10.53 -21.02 21.02
N ARG A 389 -9.90 -19.97 21.54
CA ARG A 389 -8.61 -19.45 21.08
C ARG A 389 -7.53 -19.70 22.14
N LYS A 390 -6.30 -19.94 21.71
CA LYS A 390 -5.16 -20.14 22.62
C LYS A 390 -4.52 -18.82 23.03
N GLU A 391 -4.54 -17.83 22.12
CA GLU A 391 -3.93 -16.53 22.28
C GLU A 391 -4.78 -15.52 23.07
N VAL A 392 -6.08 -15.80 23.24
CA VAL A 392 -7.04 -14.92 23.91
C VAL A 392 -7.92 -15.72 24.86
N THR A 393 -8.10 -15.21 26.08
CA THR A 393 -9.01 -15.79 27.08
C THR A 393 -10.01 -14.74 27.53
N MET A 394 -11.32 -15.03 27.42
CA MET A 394 -12.36 -14.22 28.05
C MET A 394 -12.40 -14.54 29.54
N HIS A 395 -12.21 -13.52 30.39
CA HIS A 395 -12.25 -13.65 31.84
C HIS A 395 -13.68 -13.50 32.39
N PRO A 396 -13.94 -13.83 33.68
CA PRO A 396 -15.27 -13.75 34.28
C PRO A 396 -15.89 -12.33 34.29
N ASN A 397 -15.08 -11.27 34.16
CA ASN A 397 -15.52 -9.89 34.01
C ASN A 397 -15.95 -9.53 32.56
N GLY A 398 -15.98 -10.52 31.66
CA GLY A 398 -16.33 -10.34 30.25
C GLY A 398 -15.23 -9.78 29.36
N LEU A 399 -14.12 -9.29 29.92
CA LEU A 399 -13.00 -8.72 29.15
C LEU A 399 -12.11 -9.80 28.55
N LEU A 400 -11.51 -9.50 27.42
CA LEU A 400 -10.56 -10.34 26.68
C LEU A 400 -9.14 -10.08 27.14
N TRP A 401 -8.48 -11.13 27.62
CA TRP A 401 -7.07 -11.16 27.98
C TRP A 401 -6.27 -11.79 26.85
N ALA A 402 -5.36 -11.04 26.24
CA ALA A 402 -4.48 -11.51 25.15
C ALA A 402 -3.07 -11.74 25.69
N GLN A 403 -2.56 -12.98 25.58
CA GLN A 403 -1.22 -13.33 26.02
C GLN A 403 -0.69 -14.57 25.31
N MET A 404 0.50 -14.46 24.74
CA MET A 404 1.31 -15.56 24.24
C MET A 404 2.78 -15.16 24.35
N ASP A 405 3.60 -16.01 24.96
CA ASP A 405 5.01 -15.70 25.23
C ASP A 405 5.78 -15.41 23.93
N GLY A 406 6.48 -14.27 23.90
CA GLY A 406 7.28 -13.82 22.78
C GLY A 406 6.48 -13.44 21.51
N VAL A 407 5.16 -13.31 21.59
CA VAL A 407 4.31 -12.98 20.44
C VAL A 407 3.56 -11.67 20.65
N ALA A 408 3.70 -10.74 19.69
CA ALA A 408 2.85 -9.56 19.62
C ALA A 408 1.44 -9.95 19.15
N LEU A 409 0.42 -9.63 19.94
CA LEU A 409 -0.97 -10.01 19.71
C LEU A 409 -1.85 -8.80 19.35
N SER A 410 -1.30 -7.82 18.63
CA SER A 410 -2.04 -6.65 18.15
C SER A 410 -1.41 -6.11 16.87
N TRP A 411 -1.94 -4.99 16.35
CA TRP A 411 -1.35 -4.28 15.22
C TRP A 411 0.07 -3.74 15.52
N MET A 412 0.44 -3.56 16.80
CA MET A 412 1.78 -3.14 17.22
C MET A 412 2.73 -4.35 17.25
N ASN A 413 3.12 -4.83 16.08
CA ASN A 413 3.77 -6.13 15.88
C ASN A 413 5.21 -6.05 15.35
N ALA A 414 5.95 -4.98 15.62
CA ALA A 414 7.37 -4.90 15.33
C ALA A 414 8.19 -5.84 16.24
N TYR A 415 9.22 -6.46 15.68
CA TYR A 415 10.10 -7.40 16.38
C TYR A 415 11.56 -7.00 16.26
N VAL A 416 12.31 -7.12 17.36
CA VAL A 416 13.77 -6.98 17.38
C VAL A 416 14.37 -8.18 18.11
N TYR A 417 15.33 -8.86 17.50
CA TYR A 417 15.92 -10.10 18.01
C TYR A 417 14.90 -11.18 18.39
N GLY A 418 13.81 -11.28 17.62
CA GLY A 418 12.75 -12.28 17.85
C GLY A 418 11.83 -11.98 19.02
N ARG A 419 11.90 -10.77 19.60
CA ARG A 419 11.00 -10.32 20.68
C ARG A 419 10.16 -9.13 20.20
N PRO A 420 8.87 -9.04 20.62
CA PRO A 420 8.06 -7.86 20.39
C PRO A 420 8.71 -6.60 20.95
N VAL A 421 8.75 -5.54 20.17
CA VAL A 421 9.20 -4.21 20.64
C VAL A 421 8.17 -3.60 21.58
N THR A 422 6.89 -3.86 21.31
CA THR A 422 5.75 -3.36 22.08
C THR A 422 4.98 -4.57 22.62
N GLU A 423 5.46 -5.15 23.73
CA GLU A 423 4.79 -6.26 24.40
C GLU A 423 3.59 -5.71 25.18
N ARG A 424 2.40 -6.26 24.93
CA ARG A 424 1.13 -5.79 25.50
C ARG A 424 0.29 -6.97 25.99
N ALA A 425 0.92 -7.82 26.84
CA ALA A 425 0.26 -9.00 27.40
C ALA A 425 -0.75 -8.58 28.48
N GLY A 426 -2.04 -8.85 28.25
CA GLY A 426 -3.10 -8.48 29.17
C GLY A 426 -4.40 -8.05 28.48
N TYR A 427 -5.20 -7.25 29.17
CA TYR A 427 -6.35 -6.56 28.60
C TYR A 427 -5.86 -5.39 27.74
N GLN A 428 -5.96 -5.51 26.43
CA GLN A 428 -5.64 -4.46 25.47
C GLN A 428 -6.87 -3.57 25.27
N VAL A 429 -6.69 -2.25 25.35
CA VAL A 429 -7.81 -1.29 25.34
C VAL A 429 -8.62 -1.32 24.05
N GLU A 430 -7.95 -1.33 22.90
CA GLU A 430 -8.60 -1.40 21.59
C GLU A 430 -9.29 -2.73 21.33
N THR A 431 -8.65 -3.85 21.71
CA THR A 431 -9.23 -5.19 21.54
C THR A 431 -10.54 -5.31 22.30
N ASN A 432 -10.57 -4.81 23.54
CA ASN A 432 -11.76 -4.83 24.37
C ASN A 432 -12.83 -3.80 23.90
N ALA A 433 -12.43 -2.68 23.30
CA ALA A 433 -13.35 -1.75 22.67
C ALA A 433 -14.02 -2.36 21.43
N PHE A 434 -13.25 -3.00 20.54
CA PHE A 434 -13.82 -3.73 19.39
C PHE A 434 -14.71 -4.89 19.84
N TRP A 435 -14.34 -5.58 20.91
CA TRP A 435 -15.15 -6.65 21.50
C TRP A 435 -16.51 -6.13 21.96
N TYR A 436 -16.52 -5.05 22.74
CA TYR A 436 -17.76 -4.42 23.20
C TYR A 436 -18.64 -3.96 22.02
N ASN A 437 -18.05 -3.29 21.04
CA ASN A 437 -18.74 -2.84 19.83
C ASN A 437 -19.35 -4.02 19.06
N ALA A 438 -18.62 -5.14 18.93
CA ALA A 438 -19.10 -6.33 18.23
C ALA A 438 -20.29 -6.98 18.96
N LEU A 439 -20.21 -7.12 20.28
CA LEU A 439 -21.30 -7.66 21.09
C LEU A 439 -22.56 -6.79 20.99
N CYS A 440 -22.45 -5.49 21.20
CA CYS A 440 -23.58 -4.56 21.12
C CYS A 440 -24.24 -4.61 19.75
N PHE A 441 -23.45 -4.45 18.68
CA PHE A 441 -23.96 -4.44 17.32
C PHE A 441 -24.67 -5.75 16.97
N ALA A 442 -24.04 -6.90 17.23
CA ALA A 442 -24.63 -8.20 16.89
C ALA A 442 -25.89 -8.48 17.69
N ILE A 443 -25.97 -8.12 18.97
CA ILE A 443 -27.16 -8.26 19.81
C ILE A 443 -28.28 -7.36 19.30
N ASP A 444 -28.01 -6.09 18.98
CA ASP A 444 -29.02 -5.16 18.49
C ASP A 444 -29.59 -5.61 17.15
N MET A 445 -28.73 -6.04 16.24
CA MET A 445 -29.13 -6.54 14.94
C MET A 445 -29.93 -7.86 15.03
N GLU A 446 -29.52 -8.75 15.94
CA GLU A 446 -30.24 -10.00 16.18
C GLU A 446 -31.62 -9.76 16.82
N ASN A 447 -31.73 -8.81 17.76
CA ASN A 447 -33.02 -8.39 18.34
C ASN A 447 -33.95 -7.79 17.29
N LYS A 448 -33.39 -7.07 16.30
CA LYS A 448 -34.15 -6.37 15.26
C LYS A 448 -34.60 -7.29 14.12
N TYR A 449 -33.75 -8.23 13.72
CA TYR A 449 -33.96 -9.03 12.51
C TYR A 449 -33.88 -10.55 12.70
N GLY A 450 -33.43 -11.00 13.87
CA GLY A 450 -33.33 -12.42 14.23
C GLY A 450 -34.66 -13.02 14.75
N PRO A 451 -34.62 -14.25 15.27
CA PRO A 451 -35.75 -14.90 15.85
C PRO A 451 -36.20 -14.23 17.17
N LYS A 452 -37.51 -14.28 17.49
CA LYS A 452 -38.06 -13.69 18.73
C LYS A 452 -37.40 -14.19 20.02
N LYS A 453 -36.89 -15.43 20.01
CA LYS A 453 -36.04 -15.99 21.08
C LYS A 453 -34.74 -16.40 20.42
N SER A 454 -33.68 -15.67 20.72
CA SER A 454 -32.34 -15.93 20.17
C SER A 454 -31.42 -16.44 21.29
N SER A 455 -30.97 -17.68 21.14
CA SER A 455 -29.98 -18.27 22.04
C SER A 455 -28.65 -17.48 22.03
N PHE A 456 -28.35 -16.82 20.92
CA PHE A 456 -27.20 -15.94 20.81
C PHE A 456 -27.34 -14.72 21.75
N VAL A 457 -28.50 -14.06 21.73
CA VAL A 457 -28.76 -12.91 22.61
C VAL A 457 -28.77 -13.36 24.09
N GLU A 458 -29.47 -14.48 24.41
CA GLU A 458 -29.49 -15.03 25.77
C GLU A 458 -28.10 -15.31 26.32
N ARG A 459 -27.18 -15.79 25.48
CA ARG A 459 -25.80 -16.07 25.86
C ARG A 459 -24.94 -14.82 26.00
N TRP A 460 -25.01 -13.89 25.04
CA TRP A 460 -24.03 -12.82 24.90
C TRP A 460 -24.45 -11.49 25.51
N ALA A 461 -25.75 -11.22 25.76
CA ALA A 461 -26.18 -10.01 26.42
C ALA A 461 -25.60 -9.86 27.85
N PRO A 462 -25.58 -10.91 28.70
CA PRO A 462 -24.91 -10.81 30.00
C PRO A 462 -23.40 -10.52 29.88
N VAL A 463 -22.73 -11.05 28.87
CA VAL A 463 -21.29 -10.77 28.65
C VAL A 463 -21.08 -9.32 28.24
N ARG A 464 -21.90 -8.80 27.32
CA ARG A 464 -21.89 -7.35 26.97
C ARG A 464 -22.02 -6.46 28.20
N ASP A 465 -22.96 -6.79 29.09
CA ASP A 465 -23.22 -6.00 30.30
C ASP A 465 -22.01 -6.04 31.24
N LEU A 466 -21.39 -7.20 31.42
CA LEU A 466 -20.13 -7.35 32.19
C LEU A 466 -18.99 -6.53 31.57
N VAL A 467 -18.84 -6.53 30.25
CA VAL A 467 -17.81 -5.71 29.57
C VAL A 467 -18.08 -4.23 29.85
N LYS A 468 -19.34 -3.74 29.72
CA LYS A 468 -19.68 -2.34 30.02
C LYS A 468 -19.36 -1.96 31.46
N GLU A 469 -19.69 -2.83 32.41
CA GLU A 469 -19.46 -2.61 33.84
C GLU A 469 -17.96 -2.52 34.18
N HIS A 470 -17.14 -3.38 33.55
CA HIS A 470 -15.74 -3.51 33.94
C HIS A 470 -14.76 -2.74 33.05
N PHE A 471 -15.17 -2.27 31.85
CA PHE A 471 -14.26 -1.60 30.91
C PHE A 471 -13.66 -0.31 31.50
N GLN A 472 -14.52 0.65 31.87
CA GLN A 472 -14.06 1.94 32.37
C GLN A 472 -13.26 1.82 33.68
N PRO A 473 -13.67 1.04 34.71
CA PRO A 473 -12.84 0.83 35.91
C PRO A 473 -11.48 0.18 35.63
N THR A 474 -11.38 -0.66 34.59
CA THR A 474 -10.11 -1.30 34.23
C THR A 474 -9.14 -0.32 33.57
N PHE A 475 -9.62 0.44 32.59
CA PHE A 475 -8.73 1.23 31.73
C PHE A 475 -8.62 2.70 32.12
N TRP A 476 -9.70 3.34 32.63
CA TRP A 476 -9.67 4.75 33.01
C TRP A 476 -8.83 4.99 34.24
N LYS A 477 -7.91 5.96 34.14
CA LYS A 477 -7.05 6.39 35.25
C LYS A 477 -7.29 7.88 35.50
N PRO A 478 -8.16 8.20 36.45
CA PRO A 478 -8.50 9.61 36.74
C PRO A 478 -7.29 10.48 37.07
N GLU A 479 -6.30 9.91 37.76
CA GLU A 479 -5.05 10.56 38.13
C GLU A 479 -4.15 10.91 36.93
N TRP A 480 -4.38 10.26 35.77
CA TRP A 480 -3.63 10.54 34.53
C TRP A 480 -4.46 11.36 33.53
N GLY A 481 -5.79 11.30 33.60
CA GLY A 481 -6.70 11.93 32.64
C GLY A 481 -6.78 11.18 31.30
N TYR A 482 -6.38 9.88 31.23
CA TYR A 482 -6.49 9.06 30.03
C TYR A 482 -6.68 7.56 30.34
N LEU A 483 -7.00 6.80 29.29
CA LEU A 483 -7.15 5.36 29.37
C LEU A 483 -5.77 4.68 29.28
N ALA A 484 -5.52 3.68 30.15
CA ALA A 484 -4.36 2.82 30.03
C ALA A 484 -4.38 2.07 28.69
N ASP A 485 -3.24 2.00 28.01
CA ASP A 485 -3.10 1.31 26.72
C ASP A 485 -3.37 -0.20 26.84
N TYR A 486 -2.86 -0.80 27.91
CA TYR A 486 -3.22 -2.15 28.33
C TYR A 486 -3.08 -2.30 29.85
N VAL A 487 -3.71 -3.33 30.40
CA VAL A 487 -3.59 -3.71 31.81
C VAL A 487 -3.17 -5.17 31.91
N GLY A 488 -1.94 -5.39 32.37
CA GLY A 488 -1.32 -6.69 32.56
C GLY A 488 -1.23 -7.11 34.03
N ASN A 489 -0.40 -8.13 34.32
CA ASN A 489 -0.15 -8.62 35.69
C ASN A 489 0.84 -7.76 36.50
N GLY A 490 1.50 -6.79 35.85
CA GLY A 490 2.46 -5.87 36.48
C GLY A 490 1.88 -4.50 36.77
N PRO A 491 2.73 -3.48 37.04
CA PRO A 491 2.33 -2.08 37.08
C PRO A 491 1.62 -1.69 35.77
N VAL A 492 0.59 -0.85 35.88
CA VAL A 492 -0.14 -0.37 34.71
C VAL A 492 0.80 0.51 33.87
N ASP A 493 0.86 0.25 32.55
CA ASP A 493 1.66 1.04 31.63
C ASP A 493 1.05 2.45 31.48
N GLN A 494 1.88 3.46 31.69
CA GLN A 494 1.51 4.89 31.58
C GLN A 494 1.73 5.45 30.16
N ALA A 495 2.09 4.60 29.18
CA ALA A 495 2.31 5.03 27.81
C ALA A 495 1.02 5.55 27.17
N VAL A 496 1.05 6.77 26.66
CA VAL A 496 -0.03 7.32 25.83
C VAL A 496 0.19 6.84 24.39
N ARG A 497 -0.74 6.00 23.94
CA ARG A 497 -0.76 5.41 22.60
C ARG A 497 -2.09 5.65 21.89
N PRO A 498 -2.15 5.63 20.55
CA PRO A 498 -3.37 5.94 19.81
C PRO A 498 -4.50 4.91 19.99
N ASN A 499 -4.22 3.78 20.62
CA ASN A 499 -5.23 2.75 20.93
C ASN A 499 -6.37 3.26 21.80
N ILE A 500 -6.13 4.29 22.60
CA ILE A 500 -7.15 4.97 23.42
C ILE A 500 -8.24 5.67 22.58
N LEU A 501 -8.01 5.88 21.28
CA LEU A 501 -9.00 6.44 20.36
C LEU A 501 -10.19 5.50 20.14
N PHE A 502 -9.94 4.19 20.03
CA PHE A 502 -10.99 3.25 19.63
C PHE A 502 -12.17 3.17 20.60
N PRO A 503 -11.98 3.08 21.96
CA PRO A 503 -13.10 3.05 22.88
C PRO A 503 -14.00 4.29 22.84
N VAL A 504 -13.47 5.45 22.40
CA VAL A 504 -14.24 6.71 22.35
C VAL A 504 -14.80 7.03 20.95
N TYR A 505 -14.26 6.36 19.93
CA TYR A 505 -14.66 6.57 18.54
C TYR A 505 -15.75 5.60 18.07
N LEU A 506 -15.70 4.31 18.48
CA LEU A 506 -16.61 3.28 17.99
C LEU A 506 -18.08 3.63 18.26
N GLU A 507 -18.99 3.04 17.47
CA GLU A 507 -20.44 3.33 17.54
C GLU A 507 -21.03 3.02 18.93
N TYR A 508 -20.61 1.89 19.50
CA TYR A 508 -20.92 1.52 20.86
C TYR A 508 -19.74 1.80 21.77
N CYS A 509 -19.85 2.87 22.55
CA CYS A 509 -18.80 3.36 23.41
C CYS A 509 -18.91 2.76 24.82
N PRO A 510 -17.86 2.11 25.36
CA PRO A 510 -17.91 1.53 26.71
C PRO A 510 -17.60 2.51 27.84
N VAL A 511 -17.27 3.78 27.53
CA VAL A 511 -16.93 4.83 28.51
C VAL A 511 -17.94 5.97 28.50
N ASP A 512 -17.84 6.86 29.49
CA ASP A 512 -18.74 8.01 29.68
C ASP A 512 -18.24 9.25 28.90
N ASP A 513 -19.13 10.23 28.66
CA ASP A 513 -18.84 11.43 27.85
C ASP A 513 -17.69 12.29 28.41
N GLU A 514 -17.49 12.32 29.73
CA GLU A 514 -16.37 13.01 30.35
C GLU A 514 -15.04 12.38 29.95
N VAL A 515 -14.96 11.04 29.95
CA VAL A 515 -13.77 10.30 29.53
C VAL A 515 -13.48 10.53 28.06
N ILE A 516 -14.51 10.61 27.19
CA ILE A 516 -14.35 10.91 25.78
C ILE A 516 -13.62 12.23 25.58
N SER A 517 -14.04 13.27 26.29
CA SER A 517 -13.46 14.61 26.18
C SER A 517 -12.00 14.67 26.62
N GLU A 518 -11.65 14.01 27.73
CA GLU A 518 -10.28 13.93 28.24
C GLU A 518 -9.36 13.14 27.29
N VAL A 519 -9.84 12.03 26.76
CA VAL A 519 -9.08 11.23 25.77
C VAL A 519 -8.80 12.03 24.50
N VAL A 520 -9.78 12.79 23.99
CA VAL A 520 -9.59 13.66 22.81
C VAL A 520 -8.55 14.75 23.09
N MET A 521 -8.57 15.36 24.28
CA MET A 521 -7.55 16.33 24.68
C MET A 521 -6.16 15.70 24.71
N THR A 522 -6.01 14.53 25.32
CA THR A 522 -4.74 13.80 25.38
C THR A 522 -4.22 13.46 23.99
N ILE A 523 -5.08 13.00 23.07
CA ILE A 523 -4.70 12.72 21.67
C ILE A 523 -4.22 14.00 20.98
N ASN A 524 -4.91 15.13 21.16
CA ASN A 524 -4.52 16.41 20.58
C ASN A 524 -3.13 16.86 21.04
N ASP A 525 -2.89 16.74 22.34
CA ASP A 525 -1.68 17.29 22.97
C ASP A 525 -0.45 16.42 22.73
N GLU A 526 -0.62 15.11 22.64
CA GLU A 526 0.52 14.19 22.65
C GLU A 526 0.70 13.41 21.36
N LEU A 527 -0.38 13.08 20.64
CA LEU A 527 -0.29 12.15 19.52
C LEU A 527 -0.53 12.78 18.15
N LEU A 528 -1.35 13.82 18.07
CA LEU A 528 -1.76 14.40 16.78
C LEU A 528 -0.60 15.11 16.09
N THR A 529 -0.37 14.74 14.82
CA THR A 529 0.54 15.40 13.89
C THR A 529 -0.18 15.84 12.62
N LYS A 530 0.51 16.56 11.73
CA LYS A 530 0.00 16.85 10.38
C LYS A 530 -0.09 15.62 9.47
N ARG A 531 0.41 14.45 9.90
CA ARG A 531 0.54 13.24 9.08
C ARG A 531 -0.13 12.02 9.70
N GLY A 532 -0.94 12.19 10.72
CA GLY A 532 -1.59 11.10 11.44
C GLY A 532 -1.38 11.17 12.94
N LEU A 533 -1.60 10.06 13.63
CA LEU A 533 -1.36 9.95 15.07
C LEU A 533 -0.05 9.21 15.33
N ARG A 534 0.77 9.76 16.24
CA ARG A 534 1.96 9.07 16.75
C ARG A 534 1.57 7.77 17.44
N SER A 535 2.37 6.74 17.27
CA SER A 535 2.19 5.43 17.93
C SER A 535 2.59 5.43 19.41
N LEU A 536 3.29 6.47 19.86
CA LEU A 536 3.68 6.72 21.26
C LEU A 536 3.86 8.22 21.49
N SER A 537 3.52 8.68 22.68
CA SER A 537 3.73 10.07 23.11
C SER A 537 5.22 10.43 23.18
N PRO A 538 5.62 11.63 22.73
CA PRO A 538 6.98 12.14 22.90
C PRO A 538 7.44 12.29 24.35
N ARG A 539 6.53 12.23 25.31
CA ARG A 539 6.86 12.29 26.76
C ARG A 539 7.34 10.97 27.32
N ASN A 540 7.15 9.87 26.57
CA ASN A 540 7.59 8.54 26.99
C ASN A 540 9.09 8.36 26.75
N GLU A 541 9.80 7.73 27.70
CA GLU A 541 11.26 7.48 27.60
C GLU A 541 11.67 6.60 26.43
N ASN A 542 10.77 5.73 25.95
CA ASN A 542 11.01 4.86 24.80
C ASN A 542 10.63 5.50 23.45
N TYR A 543 10.28 6.78 23.43
CA TYR A 543 9.88 7.48 22.22
C TYR A 543 11.02 7.54 21.19
N ARG A 544 10.69 7.18 19.95
CA ARG A 544 11.56 7.25 18.78
C ARG A 544 10.77 7.84 17.61
N GLY A 545 10.87 9.15 17.44
CA GLY A 545 10.06 9.89 16.46
C GLY A 545 10.55 9.84 15.02
N VAL A 546 11.74 9.26 14.76
CA VAL A 546 12.37 9.21 13.43
C VAL A 546 12.58 7.77 12.98
N TYR A 547 12.10 7.45 11.76
CA TYR A 547 12.16 6.11 11.16
C TYR A 547 13.34 6.01 10.17
N GLU A 548 14.56 5.85 10.70
CA GLU A 548 15.77 5.77 9.87
C GLU A 548 16.80 4.78 10.46
N GLY A 549 17.94 4.61 9.78
CA GLY A 549 19.03 3.76 10.21
C GLY A 549 18.91 2.30 9.76
N SER A 550 19.50 1.37 10.54
CA SER A 550 19.44 -0.07 10.29
C SER A 550 18.02 -0.62 10.41
N GLN A 551 17.80 -1.88 10.03
CA GLN A 551 16.51 -2.53 10.25
C GLN A 551 16.10 -2.51 11.73
N ILE A 552 17.05 -2.77 12.63
CA ILE A 552 16.81 -2.76 14.07
C ILE A 552 16.35 -1.37 14.54
N ASP A 553 17.00 -0.30 14.08
CA ASP A 553 16.63 1.07 14.46
C ASP A 553 15.21 1.40 13.99
N ARG A 554 14.86 1.03 12.75
CA ARG A 554 13.53 1.24 12.19
C ARG A 554 12.46 0.40 12.91
N ASP A 555 12.72 -0.88 13.20
CA ASP A 555 11.78 -1.74 13.91
C ASP A 555 11.56 -1.25 15.35
N LEU A 556 12.59 -0.70 16.00
CA LEU A 556 12.46 -0.03 17.29
C LEU A 556 11.63 1.26 17.25
N ALA A 557 11.61 1.97 16.11
CA ALA A 557 10.86 3.21 15.96
C ALA A 557 9.41 2.99 15.50
N TYR A 558 9.13 1.92 14.77
CA TYR A 558 7.89 1.69 14.03
C TYR A 558 6.62 1.92 14.87
N HIS A 559 6.54 1.34 16.07
CA HIS A 559 5.43 1.54 17.00
C HIS A 559 5.82 2.32 18.28
N GLN A 560 6.95 3.04 18.24
CA GLN A 560 7.45 3.82 19.37
C GLN A 560 7.59 5.32 19.06
N GLY A 561 6.79 5.82 18.12
CA GLY A 561 6.79 7.26 17.83
C GLY A 561 6.37 7.65 16.42
N CYS A 562 6.52 6.76 15.42
CA CYS A 562 6.06 7.02 14.05
C CYS A 562 4.58 7.38 14.00
N ALA A 563 4.20 8.27 13.07
CA ALA A 563 2.83 8.69 12.86
C ALA A 563 2.16 7.84 11.77
N PHE A 564 0.93 7.39 12.05
CA PHE A 564 0.13 6.55 11.16
C PHE A 564 -1.07 7.32 10.61
N PRO A 565 -1.18 7.49 9.28
CA PRO A 565 -2.26 8.24 8.63
C PRO A 565 -3.64 7.63 8.80
N ASP A 566 -3.75 6.29 8.84
CA ASP A 566 -5.02 5.56 8.91
C ASP A 566 -5.79 5.88 10.21
N LEU A 567 -5.08 6.18 11.30
CA LEU A 567 -5.65 6.58 12.57
C LEU A 567 -6.29 7.99 12.55
N LEU A 568 -6.00 8.78 11.52
CA LEU A 568 -6.57 10.12 11.41
C LEU A 568 -8.06 10.10 11.04
N ALA A 569 -8.53 9.11 10.28
CA ALA A 569 -9.92 9.01 9.86
C ALA A 569 -10.88 8.80 11.06
N PRO A 570 -10.66 7.84 11.97
CA PRO A 570 -11.48 7.70 13.16
C PRO A 570 -11.39 8.91 14.08
N TYR A 571 -10.20 9.55 14.20
CA TYR A 571 -10.06 10.78 14.99
C TYR A 571 -10.90 11.94 14.42
N ILE A 572 -10.83 12.20 13.13
CA ILE A 572 -11.60 13.26 12.45
C ILE A 572 -13.11 12.98 12.54
N ASP A 573 -13.53 11.74 12.35
CA ASP A 573 -14.94 11.32 12.47
C ASP A 573 -15.47 11.63 13.88
N LEU A 574 -14.72 11.25 14.92
CA LEU A 574 -15.05 11.56 16.31
C LEU A 574 -15.17 13.07 16.55
N CYS A 575 -14.20 13.86 16.09
CA CYS A 575 -14.20 15.31 16.25
C CYS A 575 -15.39 15.97 15.55
N PHE A 576 -15.79 15.51 14.36
CA PHE A 576 -17.00 16.00 13.70
C PHE A 576 -18.27 15.64 14.45
N ARG A 577 -18.36 14.44 15.04
CA ARG A 577 -19.50 14.08 15.89
C ARG A 577 -19.61 14.95 17.14
N MET A 578 -18.47 15.35 17.74
CA MET A 578 -18.45 16.20 18.93
C MET A 578 -18.67 17.68 18.63
N MET A 579 -18.08 18.21 17.56
CA MET A 579 -17.96 19.65 17.30
C MET A 579 -18.73 20.13 16.05
N GLY A 580 -19.26 19.20 15.24
CA GLY A 580 -19.97 19.54 14.01
C GLY A 580 -19.12 20.37 13.04
N ASP A 581 -19.76 21.31 12.34
CA ASP A 581 -19.15 22.16 11.30
C ASP A 581 -17.96 23.00 11.82
N THR A 582 -17.88 23.27 13.12
CA THR A 582 -16.79 24.08 13.69
C THR A 582 -15.42 23.41 13.54
N PHE A 583 -15.37 22.07 13.41
CA PHE A 583 -14.14 21.33 13.22
C PHE A 583 -13.65 21.33 11.75
N TYR A 584 -14.47 21.79 10.79
CA TYR A 584 -14.15 21.69 9.35
C TYR A 584 -12.81 22.33 8.97
N GLY A 585 -12.50 23.52 9.51
CA GLY A 585 -11.24 24.20 9.24
C GLY A 585 -10.01 23.42 9.72
N ARG A 586 -10.11 22.76 10.88
CA ARG A 586 -9.04 21.92 11.43
C ARG A 586 -8.86 20.66 10.62
N ALA A 587 -9.95 19.97 10.25
CA ALA A 587 -9.92 18.78 9.40
C ALA A 587 -9.26 19.10 8.05
N LYS A 588 -9.64 20.22 7.42
CA LYS A 588 -9.05 20.68 6.16
C LYS A 588 -7.52 20.89 6.28
N TYR A 589 -7.07 21.56 7.33
CA TYR A 589 -5.66 21.79 7.59
C TYR A 589 -4.86 20.47 7.73
N LEU A 590 -5.42 19.47 8.44
CA LEU A 590 -4.78 18.17 8.60
C LEU A 590 -4.68 17.41 7.27
N VAL A 591 -5.74 17.43 6.46
CA VAL A 591 -5.75 16.77 5.14
C VAL A 591 -4.82 17.45 4.15
N GLU A 592 -4.81 18.79 4.10
CA GLU A 592 -3.93 19.55 3.21
C GLU A 592 -2.46 19.24 3.46
N GLY A 593 -2.09 18.94 4.70
CA GLY A 593 -0.76 18.51 5.06
C GLY A 593 -0.23 17.34 4.22
N PHE A 594 -1.04 16.34 3.92
CA PHE A 594 -0.61 15.19 3.11
C PHE A 594 -0.28 15.55 1.67
N PHE A 595 -0.95 16.55 1.10
CA PHE A 595 -0.72 16.98 -0.28
C PHE A 595 0.50 17.88 -0.44
N GLU A 596 1.04 18.45 0.64
CA GLU A 596 2.33 19.16 0.61
C GLU A 596 3.50 18.22 0.30
N ASP A 597 3.39 16.93 0.68
CA ASP A 597 4.45 15.93 0.53
C ASP A 597 4.19 14.90 -0.57
N ILE A 598 3.10 15.05 -1.32
CA ILE A 598 2.62 14.08 -2.32
C ILE A 598 3.63 13.75 -3.44
N SER A 599 4.67 14.54 -3.58
CA SER A 599 5.75 14.35 -4.55
C SER A 599 7.11 14.03 -3.92
N LYS A 600 7.20 13.83 -2.59
CA LYS A 600 8.49 13.65 -1.92
C LYS A 600 8.99 12.21 -1.89
N HIS A 601 8.11 11.25 -1.79
CA HIS A 601 8.44 9.81 -1.68
C HIS A 601 7.81 9.06 -2.87
N GLY A 602 6.58 8.60 -2.75
CA GLY A 602 5.81 8.11 -3.90
C GLY A 602 5.16 9.27 -4.63
N VAL A 603 5.43 9.47 -5.93
CA VAL A 603 4.84 10.55 -6.72
C VAL A 603 3.35 10.32 -6.90
N GLY A 604 2.55 11.17 -6.30
CA GLY A 604 1.09 11.04 -6.29
C GLY A 604 0.56 9.97 -5.34
N ALA A 605 1.38 9.37 -4.48
CA ALA A 605 1.00 8.29 -3.57
C ALA A 605 1.11 8.70 -2.09
N PHE A 606 0.46 7.95 -1.20
CA PHE A 606 0.43 8.20 0.24
C PHE A 606 1.18 7.10 0.98
N SER A 607 2.22 7.49 1.70
CA SER A 607 3.09 6.56 2.41
C SER A 607 2.40 5.86 3.58
N GLU A 608 2.94 4.72 3.98
CA GLU A 608 2.44 3.89 5.07
C GLU A 608 2.51 4.60 6.42
N LEU A 609 3.64 5.25 6.68
CA LEU A 609 3.88 5.96 7.92
C LEU A 609 4.76 7.20 7.67
N TYR A 610 4.83 8.04 8.69
CA TYR A 610 5.64 9.26 8.69
C TYR A 610 6.43 9.37 9.99
N ASP A 611 7.52 10.14 9.99
CA ASP A 611 8.18 10.49 11.24
C ASP A 611 7.21 11.16 12.21
N GLY A 612 7.28 10.79 13.48
CA GLY A 612 6.54 11.46 14.54
C GLY A 612 7.06 12.87 14.83
N ASP A 613 8.32 13.12 14.49
CA ASP A 613 8.97 14.43 14.66
C ASP A 613 8.95 15.25 13.37
N PRO A 614 8.85 16.58 13.46
CA PRO A 614 9.00 17.45 12.30
C PRO A 614 10.36 17.26 11.61
N PRO A 615 10.40 17.31 10.27
CA PRO A 615 9.36 17.75 9.34
C PRO A 615 8.33 16.66 8.96
N HIS A 616 8.29 15.51 9.63
CA HIS A 616 7.40 14.38 9.36
C HIS A 616 7.65 13.76 7.97
N GLU A 617 8.88 13.33 7.73
CA GLU A 617 9.26 12.69 6.46
C GLU A 617 8.47 11.39 6.24
N PRO A 618 8.08 11.09 4.98
CA PRO A 618 7.33 9.88 4.63
C PRO A 618 8.24 8.63 4.58
N HIS A 619 7.73 7.51 5.08
CA HIS A 619 8.45 6.23 5.17
C HIS A 619 7.54 5.02 4.93
N GLY A 620 8.11 3.82 5.07
CA GLY A 620 7.43 2.55 4.86
C GLY A 620 7.14 2.30 3.38
N ALA A 621 6.03 1.64 3.08
CA ALA A 621 5.55 1.45 1.72
C ALA A 621 5.24 2.80 1.09
N ILE A 622 5.70 3.02 -0.15
CA ILE A 622 5.53 4.31 -0.86
C ILE A 622 4.06 4.64 -1.17
N SER A 623 3.24 3.59 -1.25
CA SER A 623 1.81 3.70 -1.50
C SER A 623 1.09 2.69 -0.61
N SER A 624 0.28 3.18 0.33
CA SER A 624 -0.43 2.39 1.35
C SER A 624 -1.94 2.41 1.11
N ALA A 625 -2.55 1.22 1.10
CA ALA A 625 -4.00 1.04 1.02
C ALA A 625 -4.72 1.69 2.21
N MET A 626 -4.21 1.49 3.44
CA MET A 626 -4.81 2.04 4.66
C MET A 626 -4.76 3.57 4.69
N SER A 627 -3.62 4.17 4.32
CA SER A 627 -3.47 5.64 4.25
C SER A 627 -4.39 6.26 3.20
N THR A 628 -4.45 5.67 2.00
CA THR A 628 -5.34 6.12 0.92
C THR A 628 -6.81 5.98 1.32
N ALA A 629 -7.19 4.84 1.90
CA ALA A 629 -8.56 4.59 2.37
C ALA A 629 -9.00 5.58 3.46
N ALA A 630 -8.11 5.90 4.40
CA ALA A 630 -8.37 6.88 5.44
C ALA A 630 -8.62 8.28 4.87
N LEU A 631 -7.81 8.74 3.92
CA LEU A 631 -7.98 10.04 3.29
C LEU A 631 -9.27 10.11 2.45
N LEU A 632 -9.65 9.03 1.76
CA LEU A 632 -10.94 8.93 1.06
C LEU A 632 -12.12 8.99 2.04
N ARG A 633 -12.04 8.29 3.18
CA ARG A 633 -13.03 8.35 4.23
C ARG A 633 -13.17 9.77 4.81
N ILE A 634 -12.05 10.44 5.07
CA ILE A 634 -12.05 11.82 5.56
C ILE A 634 -12.69 12.76 4.53
N ALA A 635 -12.34 12.63 3.25
CA ALA A 635 -12.94 13.41 2.18
C ALA A 635 -14.47 13.22 2.10
N TYR A 636 -14.94 11.97 2.26
CA TYR A 636 -16.37 11.64 2.32
C TYR A 636 -17.05 12.27 3.53
N ILE A 637 -16.48 12.18 4.74
CA ILE A 637 -17.02 12.80 5.96
C ILE A 637 -17.07 14.32 5.81
N MET A 638 -15.98 14.95 5.39
CA MET A 638 -15.93 16.40 5.20
C MET A 638 -16.98 16.93 4.23
N LYS A 639 -17.33 16.14 3.20
CA LYS A 639 -18.40 16.52 2.25
C LYS A 639 -19.76 16.66 2.93
N GLN A 640 -20.02 15.92 4.00
CA GLN A 640 -21.30 15.98 4.75
C GLN A 640 -21.42 17.25 5.62
N TYR A 641 -20.29 17.84 6.03
CA TYR A 641 -20.18 19.03 6.88
C TYR A 641 -19.77 20.29 6.10
N LYS A 642 -19.67 20.20 4.78
CA LYS A 642 -19.40 21.37 3.94
C LYS A 642 -20.70 22.14 3.71
N LYS A 643 -20.85 23.32 4.34
CA LYS A 643 -21.93 24.27 4.05
C LYS A 643 -21.68 25.03 2.76
#